data_66d77149351d571decc7d1be8f1f6e4a
#
_entry.id   66d77149351d571decc7d1be8f1f6e4a
#
_cell.length_a   1.000
_cell.length_b   1.000
_cell.length_c   1.000
_cell.angle_alpha   90.00
_cell.angle_beta   90.00
_cell.angle_gamma   90.00
#
_symmetry.space_group_name_H-M   'P 1'
#
loop_
_entity.id
_entity.type
_entity.pdbx_description
1 polymer ?
#
loop_
_entity_poly.entity_id
_entity_poly.type
_entity_poly.pdbx_seq_one_letter_code
_entity_poly.pdbx_strand_id
1 'polypeptide(L)'
;MRRTSFAAKTGAQLSLQSYQFGEFTLDGARGCVLKSGKEIRLRPKVYETLKYLVEHPGRLIGKQELMQAVWPDAFVTDDSLVQCTLELRRALDDRSQQLLKTVPRRGYLFNAEVIQRETKPDQSPRTDLFDLSDARELHSAKIARQRRDLPIPRTSLIGRELQVAEATELILRSDVRLLSFTGPGGAGKTRLAIAVATAIADRFSGGIQFVGLASITQPDLVATALADSLEIQQVAHRTVPQLIGDRLRNSGPFLLLLDNFEQVLPAATVLAETLEACPSLKILVTTRSCLRLYGEQEFPVAPLAQTSAIELFVQRAAAAWPDFAMTPENALAIREICSRLDGLPLAIELAAARTKVLSPSAILDRLQSRLQLLTGGALDLPERQQTLRKTIDWSHDLLNDAERKLFRRLSVFLGGCTLEAAEAVCNTSRDLGIDLFEGLSSLVDKNLVQRVDRTEAEPRFSMLETIREYALERLAESGEQSAARRAHAAYCLVLAEEGNPELNSADRGRWLSHCDVEIDNFRYALDWLFQAVDLDWGLRLCVALFRFWDMREHLPEGRSRLEAVLQMAGTDRSKERARVLLFLGALATTQGDYPAAERFLEQSLSLYEELDDESGIAASLNALAVSARDRGDYATAQSNFVRSLACWRMLPDRLAIARCLHNLADVVKVRGDYPRALSASREATEIFQELSDRSGAAWSLNQQGDIARAQGDVAAARGFYERALSAFREAGDPWGSARSLTDLAHIDCEQGNHGAAHSACREALEIFAGLGNRRGMARALEGSACLALAQGNAERALKLAAVAAQLRLSISAPLHQAEQFKLDQMLLPAWESLGGTEGKRAWAEGSGMSLEQAVQYSLKKPEPAISG
;
A
#
# COMPACT_ATOMS: atom_id res chain seq x y z
N MET A 1 49.15 -55.20 -4.69
CA MET A 1 50.23 -55.34 -5.71
C MET A 1 49.89 -54.45 -6.90
N ARG A 2 50.84 -53.66 -7.24
CA ARG A 2 51.01 -52.83 -8.46
C ARG A 2 50.05 -51.62 -8.63
N ARG A 3 50.61 -50.49 -8.13
CA ARG A 3 50.53 -49.13 -8.70
C ARG A 3 51.06 -49.17 -10.13
N THR A 4 50.32 -48.53 -11.03
CA THR A 4 50.94 -47.93 -12.21
C THR A 4 50.39 -46.51 -12.35
N SER A 5 51.33 -45.62 -12.08
CA SER A 5 51.43 -44.24 -12.41
C SER A 5 51.04 -44.01 -13.88
N PHE A 6 50.22 -43.00 -14.13
CA PHE A 6 50.31 -42.22 -15.37
C PHE A 6 50.47 -40.76 -14.99
N ALA A 7 51.71 -40.35 -15.02
CA ALA A 7 52.09 -38.95 -14.86
C ALA A 7 52.07 -38.27 -16.22
N ALA A 8 51.57 -37.04 -16.18
CA ALA A 8 51.99 -35.89 -16.96
C ALA A 8 52.21 -36.02 -18.46
N LYS A 9 51.38 -35.38 -19.18
CA LYS A 9 51.61 -34.51 -20.35
C LYS A 9 50.28 -33.85 -20.67
N THR A 10 50.06 -32.56 -20.55
CA THR A 10 50.65 -31.56 -21.42
C THR A 10 50.22 -30.19 -20.89
N GLY A 11 51.17 -29.29 -20.69
CA GLY A 11 50.90 -27.84 -20.69
C GLY A 11 50.37 -27.48 -22.07
N ALA A 12 49.10 -27.16 -22.15
CA ALA A 12 48.53 -26.56 -23.36
C ALA A 12 49.07 -25.12 -23.47
N GLN A 13 50.09 -24.93 -24.29
CA GLN A 13 50.39 -23.68 -24.92
C GLN A 13 49.10 -23.18 -25.59
N LEU A 14 48.53 -22.09 -25.11
CA LEU A 14 47.49 -21.33 -25.79
C LEU A 14 48.06 -20.92 -27.15
N SER A 15 47.76 -21.71 -28.18
CA SER A 15 48.12 -21.37 -29.57
C SER A 15 47.25 -20.16 -29.96
N LEU A 16 47.91 -19.04 -30.23
CA LEU A 16 47.40 -17.85 -30.89
C LEU A 16 47.10 -18.16 -32.36
N GLN A 17 46.13 -19.05 -32.63
CA GLN A 17 45.79 -19.51 -33.96
C GLN A 17 44.49 -18.88 -34.41
N SER A 18 44.46 -18.31 -35.62
CA SER A 18 43.25 -17.88 -36.31
C SER A 18 42.95 -18.82 -37.49
N TYR A 19 41.65 -19.10 -37.67
CA TYR A 19 41.18 -19.99 -38.73
C TYR A 19 40.31 -19.19 -39.70
N GLN A 20 40.64 -19.21 -40.99
CA GLN A 20 39.86 -18.56 -42.04
C GLN A 20 39.14 -19.60 -42.91
N PHE A 21 37.84 -19.41 -43.08
CA PHE A 21 36.98 -20.26 -43.91
C PHE A 21 35.93 -19.38 -44.65
N GLY A 22 36.00 -19.40 -45.98
CA GLY A 22 35.20 -18.51 -46.81
C GLY A 22 35.40 -17.03 -46.43
N GLU A 23 34.34 -16.32 -46.18
CA GLU A 23 34.35 -14.89 -45.75
C GLU A 23 34.50 -14.70 -44.20
N PHE A 24 34.64 -15.78 -43.45
CA PHE A 24 34.71 -15.80 -41.99
C PHE A 24 36.14 -16.05 -41.50
N THR A 25 36.46 -15.39 -40.39
CA THR A 25 37.71 -15.64 -39.64
C THR A 25 37.35 -15.92 -38.18
N LEU A 26 37.71 -17.07 -37.68
CA LEU A 26 37.64 -17.39 -36.25
C LEU A 26 38.95 -16.97 -35.60
N ASP A 27 38.89 -15.96 -34.77
CA ASP A 27 40.06 -15.43 -34.05
C ASP A 27 40.18 -16.08 -32.68
N GLY A 28 41.12 -17.01 -32.52
CA GLY A 28 41.37 -17.70 -31.30
C GLY A 28 41.93 -16.82 -30.17
N ALA A 29 42.59 -15.72 -30.51
CA ALA A 29 43.14 -14.79 -29.54
C ALA A 29 42.07 -13.86 -28.96
N ARG A 30 41.06 -13.53 -29.75
CA ARG A 30 39.95 -12.65 -29.36
C ARG A 30 38.70 -13.42 -28.95
N GLY A 31 38.60 -14.71 -29.21
CA GLY A 31 37.45 -15.52 -28.92
C GLY A 31 36.18 -15.10 -29.69
N CYS A 32 36.37 -14.60 -30.93
CA CYS A 32 35.25 -14.08 -31.73
C CYS A 32 35.33 -14.58 -33.20
N VAL A 33 34.23 -14.41 -33.91
CA VAL A 33 34.14 -14.67 -35.36
C VAL A 33 33.98 -13.35 -36.08
N LEU A 34 34.76 -13.16 -37.12
CA LEU A 34 34.71 -11.98 -37.99
C LEU A 34 34.15 -12.39 -39.36
N LYS A 35 33.21 -11.64 -39.92
CA LYS A 35 32.74 -11.71 -41.31
C LYS A 35 33.22 -10.49 -42.04
N SER A 36 34.11 -10.63 -43.00
CA SER A 36 34.73 -9.51 -43.76
C SER A 36 35.23 -8.40 -42.85
N GLY A 37 35.86 -8.74 -41.72
CA GLY A 37 36.40 -7.80 -40.71
C GLY A 37 35.41 -7.24 -39.69
N LYS A 38 34.11 -7.57 -39.77
CA LYS A 38 33.12 -7.21 -38.77
C LYS A 38 32.89 -8.35 -37.80
N GLU A 39 32.89 -8.04 -36.50
CA GLU A 39 32.72 -9.01 -35.43
C GLU A 39 31.29 -9.55 -35.39
N ILE A 40 31.12 -10.87 -35.38
CA ILE A 40 29.87 -11.58 -35.07
C ILE A 40 29.97 -12.15 -33.66
N ARG A 41 29.12 -11.68 -32.78
CA ARG A 41 29.07 -12.19 -31.40
C ARG A 41 28.29 -13.52 -31.33
N LEU A 42 28.96 -14.55 -30.86
CA LEU A 42 28.39 -15.87 -30.55
C LEU A 42 28.35 -16.07 -29.04
N ARG A 43 27.38 -16.81 -28.57
CA ARG A 43 27.39 -17.28 -27.17
C ARG A 43 28.60 -18.22 -26.94
N PRO A 44 29.19 -18.25 -25.72
CA PRO A 44 30.42 -19.02 -25.49
C PRO A 44 30.35 -20.48 -25.97
N LYS A 45 29.30 -21.19 -25.69
CA LYS A 45 29.14 -22.59 -26.11
C LYS A 45 28.89 -22.76 -27.61
N VAL A 46 28.32 -21.76 -28.25
CA VAL A 46 28.15 -21.71 -29.71
C VAL A 46 29.50 -21.43 -30.39
N TYR A 47 30.33 -20.55 -29.80
CA TYR A 47 31.69 -20.31 -30.25
C TYR A 47 32.56 -21.56 -30.08
N GLU A 48 32.54 -22.22 -28.93
CA GLU A 48 33.29 -23.48 -28.70
C GLU A 48 32.85 -24.61 -29.64
N THR A 49 31.54 -24.69 -29.93
CA THR A 49 31.00 -25.64 -30.93
C THR A 49 31.57 -25.35 -32.31
N LEU A 50 31.60 -24.09 -32.74
CA LEU A 50 32.18 -23.68 -34.03
C LEU A 50 33.68 -23.95 -34.03
N LYS A 51 34.40 -23.58 -32.98
CA LYS A 51 35.85 -23.80 -32.87
C LYS A 51 36.19 -25.26 -33.04
N TYR A 52 35.53 -26.16 -32.32
CA TYR A 52 35.75 -27.61 -32.43
C TYR A 52 35.47 -28.13 -33.81
N LEU A 53 34.43 -27.64 -34.48
CA LEU A 53 34.05 -28.00 -35.83
C LEU A 53 35.08 -27.52 -36.88
N VAL A 54 35.60 -26.29 -36.73
CA VAL A 54 36.58 -25.66 -37.59
C VAL A 54 37.98 -26.28 -37.41
N GLU A 55 38.29 -26.75 -36.22
CA GLU A 55 39.54 -27.50 -35.94
C GLU A 55 39.55 -28.92 -36.55
N HIS A 56 38.38 -29.46 -36.99
CA HIS A 56 38.21 -30.79 -37.57
C HIS A 56 37.48 -30.73 -38.93
N PRO A 57 37.94 -29.93 -39.90
CA PRO A 57 37.25 -29.76 -41.17
C PRO A 57 37.19 -31.06 -41.98
N GLY A 58 36.05 -31.30 -42.63
CA GLY A 58 35.83 -32.50 -43.47
C GLY A 58 35.66 -33.81 -42.71
N ARG A 59 35.72 -33.79 -41.36
CA ARG A 59 35.47 -34.96 -40.50
C ARG A 59 34.02 -35.00 -40.01
N LEU A 60 33.39 -36.16 -40.06
CA LEU A 60 32.08 -36.38 -39.45
C LEU A 60 32.26 -36.50 -37.92
N ILE A 61 31.69 -35.57 -37.17
CA ILE A 61 31.75 -35.53 -35.70
C ILE A 61 30.43 -36.03 -35.14
N GLY A 62 30.50 -37.06 -34.29
CA GLY A 62 29.36 -37.65 -33.65
C GLY A 62 28.75 -36.68 -32.61
N LYS A 63 27.43 -36.77 -32.39
CA LYS A 63 26.74 -35.92 -31.41
C LYS A 63 27.34 -36.03 -30.00
N GLN A 64 27.61 -37.27 -29.53
CA GLN A 64 28.19 -37.50 -28.22
C GLN A 64 29.60 -36.94 -28.11
N GLU A 65 30.41 -37.08 -29.13
CA GLU A 65 31.77 -36.53 -29.22
C GLU A 65 31.72 -35.00 -29.09
N LEU A 66 30.83 -34.36 -29.84
CA LEU A 66 30.71 -32.89 -29.84
C LEU A 66 30.16 -32.38 -28.50
N MET A 67 29.18 -33.06 -27.90
CA MET A 67 28.68 -32.74 -26.56
C MET A 67 29.77 -32.90 -25.48
N GLN A 68 30.57 -33.95 -25.54
CA GLN A 68 31.63 -34.21 -24.58
C GLN A 68 32.79 -33.20 -24.72
N ALA A 69 33.08 -32.74 -25.96
CA ALA A 69 34.10 -31.75 -26.21
C ALA A 69 33.70 -30.31 -25.76
N VAL A 70 32.41 -29.96 -25.94
CA VAL A 70 31.91 -28.61 -25.66
C VAL A 70 31.35 -28.46 -24.26
N TRP A 71 30.83 -29.52 -23.65
CA TRP A 71 30.28 -29.55 -22.31
C TRP A 71 30.86 -30.74 -21.46
N PRO A 72 32.17 -30.74 -21.16
CA PRO A 72 32.82 -31.88 -20.48
C PRO A 72 32.26 -32.13 -19.08
N ASP A 73 31.75 -31.08 -18.40
CA ASP A 73 31.31 -31.13 -17.01
C ASP A 73 29.82 -30.99 -16.81
N ALA A 74 28.99 -31.05 -17.89
CA ALA A 74 27.56 -30.82 -17.81
C ALA A 74 26.76 -31.90 -18.57
N PHE A 75 25.67 -32.38 -17.94
CA PHE A 75 24.68 -33.21 -18.62
C PHE A 75 23.81 -32.34 -19.53
N VAL A 76 23.99 -32.42 -20.84
CA VAL A 76 23.20 -31.72 -21.84
C VAL A 76 22.41 -32.71 -22.70
N THR A 77 21.24 -32.28 -23.15
CA THR A 77 20.36 -33.04 -24.03
C THR A 77 20.70 -32.76 -25.51
N ASP A 78 20.30 -33.65 -26.39
CA ASP A 78 20.37 -33.49 -27.85
C ASP A 78 19.80 -32.13 -28.31
N ASP A 79 18.78 -31.63 -27.65
CA ASP A 79 18.14 -30.33 -27.99
C ASP A 79 19.06 -29.12 -27.81
N SER A 80 19.94 -29.14 -26.80
CA SER A 80 20.94 -28.08 -26.59
C SER A 80 21.93 -28.01 -27.73
N LEU A 81 22.40 -29.16 -28.26
CA LEU A 81 23.29 -29.21 -29.41
C LEU A 81 22.58 -28.79 -30.70
N VAL A 82 21.31 -29.16 -30.89
CA VAL A 82 20.47 -28.72 -32.00
C VAL A 82 20.31 -27.19 -32.00
N GLN A 83 20.05 -26.59 -30.82
CA GLN A 83 19.96 -25.14 -30.69
C GLN A 83 21.27 -24.43 -31.02
N CYS A 84 22.39 -24.92 -30.53
CA CYS A 84 23.71 -24.38 -30.87
C CYS A 84 23.99 -24.43 -32.40
N THR A 85 23.69 -25.56 -33.06
CA THR A 85 23.88 -25.68 -34.50
C THR A 85 22.93 -24.81 -35.33
N LEU A 86 21.68 -24.57 -34.85
CA LEU A 86 20.77 -23.64 -35.49
C LEU A 86 21.26 -22.17 -35.36
N GLU A 87 21.80 -21.81 -34.20
CA GLU A 87 22.39 -20.48 -34.02
C GLU A 87 23.65 -20.28 -34.85
N LEU A 88 24.49 -21.27 -34.94
CA LEU A 88 25.65 -21.24 -35.84
C LEU A 88 25.24 -21.02 -37.29
N ARG A 89 24.24 -21.74 -37.78
CA ARG A 89 23.77 -21.56 -39.17
C ARG A 89 23.22 -20.16 -39.43
N ARG A 90 22.55 -19.58 -38.45
CA ARG A 90 22.05 -18.21 -38.51
C ARG A 90 23.21 -17.20 -38.54
N ALA A 91 24.20 -17.38 -37.69
CA ALA A 91 25.35 -16.49 -37.59
C ALA A 91 26.28 -16.55 -38.82
N LEU A 92 26.42 -17.74 -39.42
CA LEU A 92 27.18 -17.98 -40.61
C LEU A 92 26.39 -17.79 -41.93
N ASP A 93 25.13 -17.39 -41.84
CA ASP A 93 24.19 -17.29 -42.95
C ASP A 93 24.08 -18.56 -43.80
N ASP A 94 24.26 -19.74 -43.15
CA ASP A 94 24.30 -21.06 -43.77
C ASP A 94 22.91 -21.75 -43.77
N ARG A 95 21.90 -21.09 -44.31
CA ARG A 95 20.55 -21.63 -44.42
C ARG A 95 20.45 -22.87 -45.28
N SER A 96 21.35 -22.99 -46.27
CA SER A 96 21.42 -24.12 -47.20
C SER A 96 22.24 -25.32 -46.70
N GLN A 97 22.80 -25.25 -45.49
CA GLN A 97 23.63 -26.27 -44.86
C GLN A 97 24.88 -26.66 -45.69
N GLN A 98 25.46 -25.68 -46.35
CA GLN A 98 26.66 -25.89 -47.17
C GLN A 98 27.95 -25.93 -46.32
N LEU A 99 28.05 -25.07 -45.31
CA LEU A 99 29.16 -25.02 -44.39
C LEU A 99 29.03 -26.03 -43.26
N LEU A 100 27.87 -26.09 -42.60
CA LEU A 100 27.57 -27.02 -41.49
C LEU A 100 26.48 -28.01 -41.90
N LYS A 101 26.86 -29.17 -42.35
CA LYS A 101 25.94 -30.25 -42.75
C LYS A 101 25.52 -31.14 -41.58
N THR A 102 24.21 -31.37 -41.41
CA THR A 102 23.70 -32.42 -40.52
C THR A 102 23.63 -33.75 -41.29
N VAL A 103 24.31 -34.79 -40.77
CA VAL A 103 24.17 -36.14 -41.25
C VAL A 103 23.19 -36.91 -40.32
N PRO A 104 21.97 -37.23 -40.80
CA PRO A 104 20.93 -37.80 -39.97
C PRO A 104 21.43 -39.03 -39.21
N ARG A 105 21.16 -39.09 -37.89
CA ARG A 105 21.55 -40.14 -36.96
C ARG A 105 23.06 -40.34 -36.76
N ARG A 106 23.94 -39.57 -37.44
CA ARG A 106 25.43 -39.76 -37.39
C ARG A 106 26.14 -38.56 -36.77
N GLY A 107 25.67 -37.32 -36.92
CA GLY A 107 26.31 -36.16 -36.36
C GLY A 107 26.39 -34.95 -37.28
N TYR A 108 27.48 -34.19 -37.18
CA TYR A 108 27.69 -32.93 -37.93
C TYR A 108 29.01 -32.98 -38.70
N LEU A 109 29.03 -32.33 -39.85
CA LEU A 109 30.22 -32.25 -40.73
C LEU A 109 30.41 -30.76 -41.09
N PHE A 110 31.62 -30.20 -40.77
CA PHE A 110 32.02 -28.91 -41.24
C PHE A 110 32.68 -29.02 -42.61
N ASN A 111 31.96 -28.50 -43.63
CA ASN A 111 32.36 -28.75 -45.05
C ASN A 111 32.86 -27.46 -45.68
N ALA A 112 33.94 -26.90 -45.11
CA ALA A 112 34.63 -25.72 -45.66
C ALA A 112 36.15 -26.00 -45.70
N GLU A 113 36.83 -25.38 -46.63
CA GLU A 113 38.28 -25.31 -46.64
C GLU A 113 38.72 -24.32 -45.55
N VAL A 114 39.52 -24.80 -44.58
CA VAL A 114 39.97 -24.01 -43.43
C VAL A 114 41.46 -23.74 -43.57
N ILE A 115 41.81 -22.45 -43.61
CA ILE A 115 43.22 -22.00 -43.68
C ILE A 115 43.61 -21.53 -42.26
N GLN A 116 44.62 -22.18 -41.71
CA GLN A 116 45.21 -21.84 -40.43
C GLN A 116 46.28 -20.77 -40.60
N ARG A 117 46.23 -19.66 -39.86
CA ARG A 117 47.21 -18.60 -39.84
C ARG A 117 47.81 -18.40 -38.47
N GLU A 118 49.14 -18.39 -38.36
CA GLU A 118 49.83 -17.97 -37.12
C GLU A 118 49.97 -16.44 -37.13
N THR A 119 49.50 -15.79 -36.14
CA THR A 119 49.69 -14.35 -35.93
C THR A 119 50.96 -14.11 -35.14
N LYS A 120 51.99 -13.54 -35.82
CA LYS A 120 53.17 -12.99 -35.11
C LYS A 120 52.82 -11.61 -34.55
N PRO A 121 53.34 -11.27 -33.33
CA PRO A 121 53.12 -9.92 -32.81
C PRO A 121 53.94 -8.89 -33.62
N ASP A 122 53.27 -7.86 -34.11
CA ASP A 122 53.80 -6.75 -34.85
C ASP A 122 54.61 -5.81 -33.97
N GLN A 123 55.90 -5.69 -34.24
CA GLN A 123 56.80 -4.69 -33.67
C GLN A 123 56.99 -3.58 -34.71
N SER A 124 56.48 -2.39 -34.42
CA SER A 124 56.88 -1.19 -35.14
C SER A 124 56.96 0.03 -34.22
N PRO A 125 57.84 1.00 -34.52
CA PRO A 125 58.54 1.77 -33.50
C PRO A 125 57.81 3.06 -33.08
N ARG A 126 58.19 3.51 -31.89
CA ARG A 126 57.79 4.80 -31.30
C ARG A 126 58.38 5.96 -32.12
N THR A 127 57.57 6.98 -32.32
CA THR A 127 58.03 8.36 -32.49
C THR A 127 57.07 9.31 -31.78
N ASP A 128 57.64 10.13 -30.93
CA ASP A 128 56.99 11.14 -30.10
C ASP A 128 56.40 12.25 -30.95
N LEU A 129 55.22 12.70 -30.55
CA LEU A 129 54.82 14.12 -30.59
C LEU A 129 53.53 14.27 -29.72
N PHE A 130 53.70 14.97 -28.60
CA PHE A 130 52.63 15.34 -27.71
C PHE A 130 51.74 16.40 -28.35
N ASP A 131 50.46 16.08 -28.52
CA ASP A 131 49.41 17.05 -28.82
C ASP A 131 48.27 16.98 -27.77
N LEU A 132 47.92 18.12 -27.21
CA LEU A 132 46.97 18.30 -26.09
C LEU A 132 45.51 17.97 -26.44
N SER A 133 45.21 17.60 -27.69
CA SER A 133 43.91 17.11 -28.14
C SER A 133 43.65 15.64 -27.75
N ASP A 134 44.73 14.83 -27.68
CA ASP A 134 44.63 13.39 -27.40
C ASP A 134 44.26 13.08 -25.90
N ALA A 135 44.56 14.01 -25.01
CA ALA A 135 44.24 13.81 -23.58
C ALA A 135 42.71 13.81 -23.32
N ARG A 136 41.92 14.54 -24.13
CA ARG A 136 40.43 14.52 -24.02
C ARG A 136 39.85 13.29 -24.70
N GLU A 137 40.42 12.82 -25.80
CA GLU A 137 39.98 11.60 -26.49
C GLU A 137 40.37 10.33 -25.69
N LEU A 138 41.55 10.29 -25.09
CA LEU A 138 42.00 9.22 -24.19
C LEU A 138 41.16 9.20 -22.87
N HIS A 139 40.80 10.37 -22.35
CA HIS A 139 39.91 10.47 -21.19
C HIS A 139 38.51 10.01 -21.56
N SER A 140 37.96 10.44 -22.69
CA SER A 140 36.66 9.99 -23.21
C SER A 140 36.64 8.50 -23.59
N ALA A 141 37.74 7.95 -24.13
CA ALA A 141 37.88 6.53 -24.42
C ALA A 141 38.01 5.68 -23.14
N LYS A 142 38.71 6.21 -22.11
CA LYS A 142 38.85 5.57 -20.80
C LYS A 142 37.51 5.55 -20.03
N ILE A 143 36.77 6.66 -20.09
CA ILE A 143 35.37 6.77 -19.54
C ILE A 143 34.43 5.84 -20.34
N ALA A 144 34.57 5.76 -21.67
CA ALA A 144 33.77 4.85 -22.49
C ALA A 144 34.09 3.36 -22.21
N ARG A 145 35.36 3.04 -21.86
CA ARG A 145 35.78 1.70 -21.45
C ARG A 145 35.25 1.34 -20.05
N GLN A 146 35.28 2.28 -19.12
CA GLN A 146 34.77 2.12 -17.76
C GLN A 146 33.22 1.93 -17.72
N ARG A 147 32.49 2.51 -18.70
CA ARG A 147 31.06 2.30 -18.90
C ARG A 147 30.69 0.97 -19.55
N ARG A 148 31.66 0.20 -20.06
CA ARG A 148 31.40 -1.09 -20.74
C ARG A 148 31.12 -2.26 -19.81
N ASP A 149 31.45 -2.13 -18.53
CA ASP A 149 31.33 -3.23 -17.55
C ASP A 149 30.02 -3.19 -16.75
N LEU A 150 29.21 -2.12 -16.89
CA LEU A 150 27.88 -2.04 -16.31
C LEU A 150 26.81 -2.52 -17.31
N PRO A 151 25.82 -3.30 -16.86
CA PRO A 151 24.66 -3.65 -17.69
C PRO A 151 23.94 -2.39 -18.18
N ILE A 152 23.69 -2.28 -19.48
CA ILE A 152 22.99 -1.13 -20.06
C ILE A 152 21.49 -1.40 -19.96
N PRO A 153 20.73 -0.63 -19.16
CA PRO A 153 19.27 -0.77 -19.09
C PRO A 153 18.63 -0.43 -20.44
N ARG A 154 17.71 -1.28 -20.91
CA ARG A 154 17.00 -1.09 -22.19
C ARG A 154 15.85 -0.10 -22.11
N THR A 155 15.46 0.33 -20.90
CA THR A 155 14.33 1.22 -20.63
C THR A 155 14.71 2.27 -19.59
N SER A 156 14.05 3.44 -19.64
CA SER A 156 14.24 4.52 -18.66
C SER A 156 13.89 4.08 -17.24
N LEU A 157 14.56 4.64 -16.25
CA LEU A 157 14.19 4.55 -14.85
C LEU A 157 13.15 5.63 -14.58
N ILE A 158 12.03 5.28 -13.96
CA ILE A 158 10.90 6.19 -13.74
C ILE A 158 10.71 6.40 -12.24
N GLY A 159 10.57 7.68 -11.82
CA GLY A 159 10.20 8.09 -10.47
C GLY A 159 11.22 7.71 -9.39
N ARG A 160 12.51 7.64 -9.75
CA ARG A 160 13.61 7.30 -8.84
C ARG A 160 14.71 8.36 -8.81
N GLU A 161 14.48 9.52 -9.40
CA GLU A 161 15.46 10.59 -9.57
C GLU A 161 16.01 11.05 -8.22
N LEU A 162 15.13 11.26 -7.24
CA LEU A 162 15.51 11.64 -5.87
C LEU A 162 16.33 10.53 -5.20
N GLN A 163 15.91 9.28 -5.31
CA GLN A 163 16.62 8.14 -4.70
C GLN A 163 17.99 7.92 -5.34
N VAL A 164 18.13 8.15 -6.65
CA VAL A 164 19.44 8.14 -7.32
C VAL A 164 20.33 9.23 -6.74
N ALA A 165 19.82 10.46 -6.56
CA ALA A 165 20.57 11.57 -6.00
C ALA A 165 21.01 11.29 -4.53
N GLU A 166 20.09 10.86 -3.68
CA GLU A 166 20.34 10.54 -2.26
C GLU A 166 21.36 9.40 -2.12
N ALA A 167 21.19 8.31 -2.85
CA ALA A 167 22.13 7.19 -2.81
C ALA A 167 23.49 7.55 -3.39
N THR A 168 23.53 8.43 -4.40
CA THR A 168 24.76 9.00 -4.96
C THR A 168 25.51 9.83 -3.93
N GLU A 169 24.81 10.72 -3.23
CA GLU A 169 25.42 11.52 -2.16
C GLU A 169 25.96 10.62 -1.05
N LEU A 170 25.18 9.63 -0.64
CA LEU A 170 25.53 8.72 0.44
C LEU A 170 26.79 7.91 0.13
N ILE A 171 26.88 7.28 -1.05
CA ILE A 171 28.04 6.45 -1.41
C ILE A 171 29.30 7.30 -1.67
N LEU A 172 29.16 8.57 -2.01
CA LEU A 172 30.31 9.46 -2.21
C LEU A 172 30.91 9.97 -0.89
N ARG A 173 30.23 9.87 0.23
CA ARG A 173 30.76 10.23 1.54
C ARG A 173 32.00 9.40 1.85
N SER A 174 32.99 10.01 2.52
CA SER A 174 34.26 9.37 2.85
C SER A 174 34.14 8.25 3.88
N ASP A 175 33.12 8.35 4.77
CA ASP A 175 32.83 7.39 5.83
C ASP A 175 31.98 6.20 5.36
N VAL A 176 31.36 6.26 4.17
CA VAL A 176 30.54 5.19 3.60
C VAL A 176 31.33 4.41 2.55
N ARG A 177 31.61 3.15 2.84
CA ARG A 177 32.34 2.24 1.95
C ARG A 177 31.50 1.02 1.51
N LEU A 178 30.43 0.71 2.22
CA LEU A 178 29.50 -0.36 1.92
C LEU A 178 28.08 0.19 1.98
N LEU A 179 27.40 0.19 0.84
CA LEU A 179 26.01 0.62 0.71
C LEU A 179 25.15 -0.53 0.18
N SER A 180 24.18 -0.95 0.98
CA SER A 180 23.27 -2.06 0.67
C SER A 180 21.90 -1.54 0.28
N PHE A 181 21.48 -1.77 -0.98
CA PHE A 181 20.12 -1.52 -1.43
C PHE A 181 19.23 -2.67 -1.00
N THR A 182 18.36 -2.43 -0.01
CA THR A 182 17.43 -3.42 0.53
C THR A 182 16.00 -3.21 0.02
N GLY A 183 15.16 -4.22 0.12
CA GLY A 183 13.74 -4.09 -0.25
C GLY A 183 13.15 -5.33 -0.91
N PRO A 184 11.83 -5.36 -1.12
CA PRO A 184 11.12 -6.52 -1.63
C PRO A 184 11.55 -6.91 -3.05
N GLY A 185 11.25 -8.16 -3.42
CA GLY A 185 11.45 -8.63 -4.79
C GLY A 185 10.63 -7.82 -5.79
N GLY A 186 11.26 -7.41 -6.89
CA GLY A 186 10.56 -6.62 -7.91
C GLY A 186 10.51 -5.11 -7.66
N ALA A 187 11.06 -4.60 -6.55
CA ALA A 187 11.11 -3.16 -6.24
C ALA A 187 12.06 -2.34 -7.14
N GLY A 188 12.93 -3.00 -7.91
CA GLY A 188 13.84 -2.31 -8.84
C GLY A 188 15.23 -1.98 -8.27
N LYS A 189 15.68 -2.67 -7.20
CA LYS A 189 16.99 -2.49 -6.56
C LYS A 189 18.17 -2.51 -7.54
N THR A 190 18.26 -3.52 -8.38
CA THR A 190 19.31 -3.68 -9.40
C THR A 190 19.33 -2.50 -10.35
N ARG A 191 18.17 -2.03 -10.80
CA ARG A 191 18.07 -0.87 -11.71
C ARG A 191 18.52 0.42 -11.05
N LEU A 192 18.14 0.64 -9.80
CA LEU A 192 18.58 1.78 -9.00
C LEU A 192 20.10 1.74 -8.79
N ALA A 193 20.66 0.61 -8.38
CA ALA A 193 22.09 0.44 -8.17
C ALA A 193 22.91 0.71 -9.45
N ILE A 194 22.46 0.22 -10.60
CA ILE A 194 23.09 0.49 -11.91
C ILE A 194 23.00 1.98 -12.23
N ALA A 195 21.85 2.64 -11.99
CA ALA A 195 21.69 4.07 -12.23
C ALA A 195 22.63 4.92 -11.35
N VAL A 196 22.74 4.59 -10.06
CA VAL A 196 23.68 5.24 -9.13
C VAL A 196 25.13 5.02 -9.59
N ALA A 197 25.53 3.77 -9.87
CA ALA A 197 26.88 3.45 -10.35
C ALA A 197 27.21 4.19 -11.65
N THR A 198 26.22 4.32 -12.55
CA THR A 198 26.38 5.08 -13.80
C THR A 198 26.56 6.57 -13.55
N ALA A 199 25.80 7.15 -12.61
CA ALA A 199 25.87 8.57 -12.27
C ALA A 199 27.21 8.97 -11.64
N ILE A 200 27.86 8.05 -10.93
CA ILE A 200 29.14 8.31 -10.22
C ILE A 200 30.38 7.77 -10.96
N ALA A 201 30.22 7.22 -12.16
CA ALA A 201 31.32 6.55 -12.90
C ALA A 201 32.58 7.41 -13.02
N ASP A 202 32.43 8.70 -13.23
CA ASP A 202 33.55 9.64 -13.40
C ASP A 202 34.37 9.87 -12.09
N ARG A 203 33.84 9.48 -10.93
CA ARG A 203 34.49 9.59 -9.63
C ARG A 203 35.36 8.38 -9.29
N PHE A 204 35.22 7.27 -9.99
CA PHE A 204 35.96 6.03 -9.77
C PHE A 204 37.00 5.79 -10.87
N SER A 205 38.14 6.47 -10.74
CA SER A 205 39.22 6.39 -11.73
C SER A 205 39.84 4.99 -11.85
N GLY A 206 39.73 4.16 -10.83
CA GLY A 206 40.14 2.76 -10.82
C GLY A 206 39.20 1.84 -11.61
N GLY A 207 37.94 2.24 -11.81
CA GLY A 207 36.93 1.49 -12.54
C GLY A 207 35.72 1.11 -11.69
N ILE A 208 34.72 0.56 -12.38
CA ILE A 208 33.51 -0.03 -11.80
C ILE A 208 33.36 -1.45 -12.33
N GLN A 209 33.17 -2.41 -11.42
CA GLN A 209 32.95 -3.81 -11.78
C GLN A 209 31.57 -4.26 -11.29
N PHE A 210 30.77 -4.80 -12.22
CA PHE A 210 29.49 -5.44 -11.90
C PHE A 210 29.68 -6.95 -11.75
N VAL A 211 29.15 -7.53 -10.68
CA VAL A 211 29.18 -8.97 -10.41
C VAL A 211 27.76 -9.45 -10.09
N GLY A 212 27.16 -10.20 -11.00
CA GLY A 212 25.86 -10.82 -10.81
C GLY A 212 25.99 -12.16 -10.08
N LEU A 213 25.50 -12.24 -8.85
CA LEU A 213 25.57 -13.44 -8.02
C LEU A 213 24.33 -14.35 -8.16
N ALA A 214 23.46 -14.03 -9.11
CA ALA A 214 22.17 -14.72 -9.29
C ALA A 214 22.27 -16.25 -9.53
N SER A 215 23.35 -16.72 -10.12
CA SER A 215 23.61 -18.14 -10.39
C SER A 215 24.41 -18.85 -9.30
N ILE A 216 24.88 -18.13 -8.28
CA ILE A 216 25.74 -18.65 -7.23
C ILE A 216 24.90 -18.95 -6.00
N THR A 217 24.79 -20.22 -5.64
CA THR A 217 24.01 -20.69 -4.49
C THR A 217 24.88 -21.09 -3.30
N GLN A 218 26.17 -21.31 -3.55
CA GLN A 218 27.13 -21.72 -2.50
C GLN A 218 27.94 -20.50 -2.05
N PRO A 219 27.93 -20.14 -0.76
CA PRO A 219 28.66 -18.98 -0.24
C PRO A 219 30.16 -19.02 -0.56
N ASP A 220 30.79 -20.20 -0.52
CA ASP A 220 32.24 -20.38 -0.78
C ASP A 220 32.65 -19.99 -2.21
N LEU A 221 31.73 -19.98 -3.15
CA LEU A 221 31.99 -19.60 -4.55
C LEU A 221 31.98 -18.08 -4.79
N VAL A 222 31.53 -17.27 -3.83
CA VAL A 222 31.51 -15.81 -3.96
C VAL A 222 32.90 -15.25 -4.13
N ALA A 223 33.87 -15.72 -3.36
CA ALA A 223 35.26 -15.29 -3.48
C ALA A 223 35.82 -15.61 -4.86
N THR A 224 35.53 -16.78 -5.40
CA THR A 224 35.93 -17.18 -6.76
C THR A 224 35.29 -16.30 -7.80
N ALA A 225 34.00 -16.02 -7.70
CA ALA A 225 33.28 -15.13 -8.62
C ALA A 225 33.85 -13.69 -8.63
N LEU A 226 34.28 -13.19 -7.46
CA LEU A 226 34.95 -11.90 -7.35
C LEU A 226 36.32 -11.93 -8.04
N ALA A 227 37.09 -12.99 -7.82
CA ALA A 227 38.40 -13.16 -8.47
C ALA A 227 38.28 -13.23 -10.00
N ASP A 228 37.34 -14.04 -10.50
CA ASP A 228 37.08 -14.20 -11.93
C ASP A 228 36.63 -12.92 -12.59
N SER A 229 35.72 -12.17 -11.93
CA SER A 229 35.22 -10.88 -12.45
C SER A 229 36.31 -9.81 -12.55
N LEU A 230 37.32 -9.87 -11.69
CA LEU A 230 38.46 -8.96 -11.65
C LEU A 230 39.70 -9.48 -12.40
N GLU A 231 39.53 -10.62 -13.11
CA GLU A 231 40.61 -11.30 -13.85
C GLU A 231 41.85 -11.62 -12.97
N ILE A 232 41.57 -12.04 -11.70
CA ILE A 232 42.62 -12.35 -10.72
C ILE A 232 42.88 -13.87 -10.72
N GLN A 233 44.11 -14.25 -10.96
CA GLN A 233 44.54 -15.65 -10.83
C GLN A 233 44.71 -15.99 -9.33
N GLN A 234 44.04 -17.04 -8.88
CA GLN A 234 44.19 -17.51 -7.51
C GLN A 234 45.56 -18.16 -7.33
N VAL A 235 46.26 -17.76 -6.27
CA VAL A 235 47.61 -18.25 -5.92
C VAL A 235 47.51 -19.00 -4.60
N ALA A 236 48.19 -20.16 -4.52
CA ALA A 236 48.25 -20.94 -3.31
C ALA A 236 48.82 -20.07 -2.14
N HIS A 237 48.20 -20.22 -0.96
CA HIS A 237 48.56 -19.52 0.30
C HIS A 237 48.13 -18.04 0.41
N ARG A 238 47.33 -17.49 -0.51
CA ARG A 238 46.76 -16.16 -0.42
C ARG A 238 45.22 -16.19 -0.56
N THR A 239 44.55 -15.38 0.27
CA THR A 239 43.07 -15.28 0.18
C THR A 239 42.68 -14.34 -0.98
N VAL A 240 41.50 -14.57 -1.55
CA VAL A 240 40.98 -13.73 -2.63
C VAL A 240 40.88 -12.25 -2.22
N PRO A 241 40.43 -11.89 -0.99
CA PRO A 241 40.48 -10.50 -0.52
C PRO A 241 41.86 -9.87 -0.59
N GLN A 242 42.91 -10.60 -0.22
CA GLN A 242 44.32 -10.11 -0.30
C GLN A 242 44.76 -9.87 -1.74
N LEU A 243 44.39 -10.75 -2.65
CA LEU A 243 44.71 -10.65 -4.06
C LEU A 243 43.95 -9.46 -4.72
N ILE A 244 42.69 -9.21 -4.31
CA ILE A 244 41.93 -8.03 -4.73
C ILE A 244 42.60 -6.74 -4.21
N GLY A 245 43.04 -6.73 -2.94
CA GLY A 245 43.80 -5.61 -2.36
C GLY A 245 45.06 -5.27 -3.14
N ASP A 246 45.84 -6.28 -3.52
CA ASP A 246 47.06 -6.09 -4.32
C ASP A 246 46.76 -5.60 -5.74
N ARG A 247 45.74 -6.15 -6.39
CA ARG A 247 45.29 -5.77 -7.73
C ARG A 247 44.82 -4.32 -7.81
N LEU A 248 44.11 -3.87 -6.76
CA LEU A 248 43.50 -2.53 -6.72
C LEU A 248 44.35 -1.47 -6.04
N ARG A 249 45.47 -1.84 -5.42
CA ARG A 249 46.35 -0.94 -4.61
C ARG A 249 46.76 0.34 -5.32
N ASN A 250 47.00 0.27 -6.62
CA ASN A 250 47.46 1.39 -7.46
C ASN A 250 46.42 1.85 -8.49
N SER A 251 45.18 1.35 -8.42
CA SER A 251 44.13 1.62 -9.41
C SER A 251 43.36 2.90 -9.15
N GLY A 252 43.53 3.55 -7.99
CA GLY A 252 42.69 4.66 -7.54
C GLY A 252 41.35 4.17 -6.97
N PRO A 253 40.38 5.08 -6.70
CA PRO A 253 39.05 4.71 -6.21
C PRO A 253 38.37 3.71 -7.14
N PHE A 254 37.90 2.60 -6.56
CA PHE A 254 37.26 1.51 -7.28
C PHE A 254 35.86 1.22 -6.72
N LEU A 255 34.88 0.93 -7.57
CA LEU A 255 33.52 0.57 -7.17
C LEU A 255 33.21 -0.86 -7.59
N LEU A 256 32.78 -1.67 -6.65
CA LEU A 256 32.28 -3.02 -6.88
C LEU A 256 30.75 -3.03 -6.69
N LEU A 257 30.01 -3.42 -7.71
CA LEU A 257 28.56 -3.56 -7.66
C LEU A 257 28.18 -5.04 -7.67
N LEU A 258 27.65 -5.53 -6.55
CA LEU A 258 27.24 -6.91 -6.33
C LEU A 258 25.71 -7.02 -6.41
N ASP A 259 25.22 -7.79 -7.35
CA ASP A 259 23.77 -7.94 -7.54
C ASP A 259 23.27 -9.30 -7.05
N ASN A 260 22.15 -9.29 -6.31
CA ASN A 260 21.48 -10.46 -5.73
C ASN A 260 22.31 -11.21 -4.66
N PHE A 261 22.79 -10.50 -3.66
CA PHE A 261 23.60 -11.08 -2.59
C PHE A 261 22.80 -11.93 -1.59
N GLU A 262 21.47 -11.80 -1.57
CA GLU A 262 20.58 -12.44 -0.59
C GLU A 262 20.71 -13.96 -0.47
N GLN A 263 21.09 -14.65 -1.52
CA GLN A 263 21.23 -16.12 -1.50
C GLN A 263 22.59 -16.62 -0.94
N VAL A 264 23.55 -15.71 -0.85
CA VAL A 264 24.92 -16.00 -0.37
C VAL A 264 25.29 -15.15 0.83
N LEU A 265 24.32 -14.75 1.64
CA LEU A 265 24.50 -13.93 2.85
C LEU A 265 25.63 -14.43 3.79
N PRO A 266 25.82 -15.75 3.99
CA PRO A 266 26.94 -16.23 4.81
C PRO A 266 28.32 -15.81 4.29
N ALA A 267 28.44 -15.48 2.99
CA ALA A 267 29.69 -14.98 2.40
C ALA A 267 29.94 -13.47 2.64
N ALA A 268 29.07 -12.78 3.39
CA ALA A 268 29.24 -11.34 3.67
C ALA A 268 30.59 -11.01 4.34
N THR A 269 31.16 -11.93 5.12
CA THR A 269 32.49 -11.78 5.72
C THR A 269 33.60 -11.57 4.69
N VAL A 270 33.49 -12.15 3.49
CA VAL A 270 34.44 -11.95 2.38
C VAL A 270 34.45 -10.47 1.95
N LEU A 271 33.31 -9.78 2.01
CA LEU A 271 33.22 -8.34 1.68
C LEU A 271 33.90 -7.50 2.74
N ALA A 272 33.75 -7.84 4.02
CA ALA A 272 34.43 -7.16 5.10
C ALA A 272 35.96 -7.29 4.95
N GLU A 273 36.47 -8.52 4.75
CA GLU A 273 37.88 -8.77 4.50
C GLU A 273 38.42 -8.03 3.26
N THR A 274 37.62 -7.96 2.19
CA THR A 274 37.97 -7.24 0.97
C THR A 274 38.06 -5.73 1.20
N LEU A 275 37.13 -5.17 1.98
CA LEU A 275 37.15 -3.76 2.37
C LEU A 275 38.35 -3.43 3.26
N GLU A 276 38.76 -4.34 4.15
CA GLU A 276 39.97 -4.19 4.97
C GLU A 276 41.25 -4.20 4.12
N ALA A 277 41.31 -5.13 3.16
CA ALA A 277 42.47 -5.29 2.28
C ALA A 277 42.63 -4.14 1.25
N CYS A 278 41.57 -3.41 0.95
CA CYS A 278 41.57 -2.34 -0.07
C CYS A 278 40.86 -1.06 0.43
N PRO A 279 41.59 -0.09 1.01
CA PRO A 279 41.05 1.16 1.51
C PRO A 279 40.34 2.05 0.47
N SER A 280 40.74 1.97 -0.78
CA SER A 280 40.14 2.74 -1.89
C SER A 280 38.89 2.10 -2.50
N LEU A 281 38.51 0.93 -2.05
CA LEU A 281 37.33 0.20 -2.54
C LEU A 281 36.06 0.69 -1.86
N LYS A 282 35.00 0.88 -2.67
CA LYS A 282 33.63 1.00 -2.22
C LYS A 282 32.78 -0.10 -2.84
N ILE A 283 31.79 -0.56 -2.09
CA ILE A 283 30.92 -1.65 -2.51
C ILE A 283 29.46 -1.20 -2.49
N LEU A 284 28.74 -1.41 -3.59
CA LEU A 284 27.28 -1.36 -3.68
C LEU A 284 26.76 -2.79 -3.71
N VAL A 285 25.78 -3.11 -2.87
CA VAL A 285 25.16 -4.43 -2.85
C VAL A 285 23.66 -4.31 -3.06
N THR A 286 23.07 -5.15 -3.89
CA THR A 286 21.63 -5.33 -3.90
C THR A 286 21.28 -6.63 -3.18
N THR A 287 20.39 -6.54 -2.24
CA THR A 287 19.97 -7.63 -1.38
C THR A 287 18.53 -7.47 -0.93
N ARG A 288 17.89 -8.51 -0.39
CA ARG A 288 16.57 -8.40 0.23
C ARG A 288 16.65 -8.08 1.72
N SER A 289 17.73 -8.48 2.38
CA SER A 289 17.98 -8.24 3.79
C SER A 289 19.36 -7.63 3.98
N CYS A 290 19.59 -6.91 5.06
CA CYS A 290 20.89 -6.34 5.41
C CYS A 290 21.94 -7.44 5.58
N LEU A 291 23.20 -7.10 5.29
CA LEU A 291 24.35 -8.00 5.42
C LEU A 291 24.80 -8.16 6.87
N ARG A 292 24.41 -7.22 7.75
CA ARG A 292 24.80 -7.12 9.17
C ARG A 292 26.31 -7.02 9.37
N LEU A 293 26.97 -6.28 8.48
CA LEU A 293 28.40 -6.00 8.56
C LEU A 293 28.67 -4.66 9.26
N TYR A 294 29.78 -4.59 9.99
CA TYR A 294 30.20 -3.32 10.58
C TYR A 294 30.51 -2.29 9.48
N GLY A 295 29.94 -1.09 9.61
CA GLY A 295 30.10 -0.02 8.62
C GLY A 295 29.18 -0.17 7.38
N GLU A 296 28.25 -1.14 7.38
CA GLU A 296 27.19 -1.20 6.38
C GLU A 296 26.26 -0.02 6.53
N GLN A 297 25.99 0.67 5.42
CA GLN A 297 24.92 1.66 5.32
C GLN A 297 23.77 1.05 4.52
N GLU A 298 22.59 0.99 5.11
CA GLU A 298 21.39 0.51 4.44
C GLU A 298 20.69 1.64 3.69
N PHE A 299 20.21 1.33 2.47
CA PHE A 299 19.35 2.19 1.66
C PHE A 299 18.09 1.42 1.25
N PRO A 300 16.96 1.63 1.94
CA PRO A 300 15.71 0.94 1.63
C PRO A 300 15.12 1.41 0.30
N VAL A 301 14.83 0.47 -0.59
CA VAL A 301 14.18 0.73 -1.89
C VAL A 301 12.70 0.44 -1.78
N ALA A 302 11.93 1.47 -1.44
CA ALA A 302 10.47 1.38 -1.34
C ALA A 302 9.81 1.14 -2.71
N PRO A 303 8.57 0.63 -2.77
CA PRO A 303 7.73 0.65 -3.96
C PRO A 303 7.60 2.06 -4.58
N LEU A 304 7.12 2.16 -5.82
CA LEU A 304 6.90 3.45 -6.49
C LEU A 304 5.72 4.19 -5.85
N ALA A 305 5.86 5.50 -5.75
CA ALA A 305 4.74 6.38 -5.43
C ALA A 305 3.65 6.26 -6.52
N GLN A 306 2.38 6.52 -6.15
CA GLN A 306 1.21 6.35 -7.02
C GLN A 306 1.38 7.03 -8.40
N THR A 307 1.89 8.25 -8.42
CA THR A 307 2.11 9.00 -9.67
C THR A 307 3.11 8.31 -10.59
N SER A 308 4.26 7.91 -10.06
CA SER A 308 5.31 7.20 -10.80
C SER A 308 4.89 5.80 -11.22
N ALA A 309 4.07 5.12 -10.39
CA ALA A 309 3.48 3.83 -10.70
C ALA A 309 2.54 3.92 -11.92
N ILE A 310 1.69 4.94 -11.98
CA ILE A 310 0.81 5.22 -13.12
C ILE A 310 1.63 5.54 -14.37
N GLU A 311 2.65 6.39 -14.25
CA GLU A 311 3.55 6.73 -15.36
C GLU A 311 4.23 5.49 -15.93
N LEU A 312 4.76 4.61 -15.05
CA LEU A 312 5.35 3.34 -15.46
C LEU A 312 4.34 2.46 -16.20
N PHE A 313 3.12 2.32 -15.65
CA PHE A 313 2.05 1.55 -16.28
C PHE A 313 1.76 2.06 -17.69
N VAL A 314 1.53 3.37 -17.84
CA VAL A 314 1.20 3.99 -19.13
C VAL A 314 2.32 3.80 -20.14
N GLN A 315 3.58 4.02 -19.74
CA GLN A 315 4.73 3.85 -20.63
C GLN A 315 4.90 2.39 -21.08
N ARG A 316 4.69 1.41 -20.18
CA ARG A 316 4.79 -0.01 -20.51
C ARG A 316 3.60 -0.50 -21.33
N ALA A 317 2.41 0.00 -21.06
CA ALA A 317 1.20 -0.29 -21.84
C ALA A 317 1.34 0.23 -23.28
N ALA A 318 1.82 1.46 -23.47
CA ALA A 318 2.10 2.02 -24.79
C ALA A 318 3.19 1.25 -25.54
N ALA A 319 4.21 0.74 -24.83
CA ALA A 319 5.22 -0.12 -25.44
C ALA A 319 4.68 -1.49 -25.88
N ALA A 320 3.66 -2.02 -25.15
CA ALA A 320 3.00 -3.28 -25.49
C ALA A 320 1.94 -3.13 -26.58
N TRP A 321 1.23 -2.01 -26.57
CA TRP A 321 0.19 -1.64 -27.51
C TRP A 321 0.32 -0.17 -27.90
N PRO A 322 0.85 0.15 -29.09
CA PRO A 322 1.17 1.52 -29.51
C PRO A 322 0.01 2.52 -29.46
N ASP A 323 -1.23 2.03 -29.65
CA ASP A 323 -2.43 2.88 -29.61
C ASP A 323 -2.96 3.10 -28.19
N PHE A 324 -2.29 2.59 -27.16
CA PHE A 324 -2.70 2.76 -25.78
C PHE A 324 -2.45 4.20 -25.31
N ALA A 325 -3.51 4.81 -24.80
CA ALA A 325 -3.43 6.12 -24.16
C ALA A 325 -4.24 6.11 -22.85
N MET A 326 -3.80 6.92 -21.89
CA MET A 326 -4.60 7.18 -20.69
C MET A 326 -5.72 8.15 -21.04
N THR A 327 -6.96 7.74 -20.77
CA THR A 327 -8.19 8.52 -20.99
C THR A 327 -8.93 8.73 -19.68
N PRO A 328 -9.87 9.70 -19.59
CA PRO A 328 -10.70 9.87 -18.39
C PRO A 328 -11.43 8.58 -17.96
N GLU A 329 -11.83 7.76 -18.93
CA GLU A 329 -12.59 6.53 -18.70
C GLU A 329 -11.73 5.41 -18.09
N ASN A 330 -10.43 5.34 -18.43
CA ASN A 330 -9.53 4.28 -17.94
C ASN A 330 -8.62 4.73 -16.78
N ALA A 331 -8.53 6.03 -16.52
CA ALA A 331 -7.63 6.60 -15.51
C ALA A 331 -7.89 6.07 -14.09
N LEU A 332 -9.15 5.91 -13.70
CA LEU A 332 -9.52 5.35 -12.40
C LEU A 332 -9.10 3.89 -12.29
N ALA A 333 -9.33 3.09 -13.34
CA ALA A 333 -8.93 1.69 -13.35
C ALA A 333 -7.40 1.54 -13.28
N ILE A 334 -6.64 2.36 -14.02
CA ILE A 334 -5.17 2.35 -13.98
C ILE A 334 -4.65 2.71 -12.59
N ARG A 335 -5.23 3.73 -11.95
CA ARG A 335 -4.88 4.13 -10.59
C ARG A 335 -5.10 2.97 -9.60
N GLU A 336 -6.26 2.34 -9.67
CA GLU A 336 -6.62 1.22 -8.81
C GLU A 336 -5.74 -0.01 -9.06
N ILE A 337 -5.40 -0.31 -10.33
CA ILE A 337 -4.43 -1.36 -10.67
C ILE A 337 -3.09 -1.11 -9.99
N CYS A 338 -2.52 0.09 -10.14
CA CYS A 338 -1.23 0.44 -9.54
C CYS A 338 -1.26 0.36 -8.01
N SER A 339 -2.37 0.76 -7.39
CA SER A 339 -2.60 0.64 -5.94
C SER A 339 -2.64 -0.82 -5.50
N ARG A 340 -3.42 -1.65 -6.16
CA ARG A 340 -3.53 -3.10 -5.86
C ARG A 340 -2.26 -3.89 -6.12
N LEU A 341 -1.35 -3.37 -6.93
CA LEU A 341 -0.04 -3.95 -7.19
C LEU A 341 1.05 -3.37 -6.27
N ASP A 342 0.66 -2.70 -5.18
CA ASP A 342 1.54 -2.15 -4.15
C ASP A 342 2.64 -1.22 -4.71
N GLY A 343 2.45 -0.63 -5.89
CA GLY A 343 3.48 0.17 -6.56
C GLY A 343 4.75 -0.61 -6.95
N LEU A 344 4.71 -1.95 -6.98
CA LEU A 344 5.86 -2.78 -7.34
C LEU A 344 6.14 -2.70 -8.86
N PRO A 345 7.31 -2.18 -9.30
CA PRO A 345 7.61 -2.02 -10.72
C PRO A 345 7.43 -3.28 -11.55
N LEU A 346 7.91 -4.43 -11.08
CA LEU A 346 7.78 -5.70 -11.80
C LEU A 346 6.30 -6.10 -11.98
N ALA A 347 5.49 -5.95 -10.95
CA ALA A 347 4.06 -6.28 -11.00
C ALA A 347 3.32 -5.36 -11.98
N ILE A 348 3.66 -4.06 -11.96
CA ILE A 348 3.08 -3.06 -12.86
C ILE A 348 3.47 -3.34 -14.32
N GLU A 349 4.73 -3.68 -14.60
CA GLU A 349 5.19 -4.03 -15.95
C GLU A 349 4.48 -5.29 -16.49
N LEU A 350 4.30 -6.30 -15.63
CA LEU A 350 3.56 -7.52 -15.99
C LEU A 350 2.07 -7.24 -16.28
N ALA A 351 1.44 -6.38 -15.47
CA ALA A 351 0.04 -5.99 -15.69
C ALA A 351 -0.12 -5.13 -16.95
N ALA A 352 0.76 -4.15 -17.16
CA ALA A 352 0.75 -3.29 -18.33
C ALA A 352 0.96 -4.08 -19.64
N ALA A 353 1.77 -5.14 -19.64
CA ALA A 353 1.92 -6.01 -20.80
C ALA A 353 0.62 -6.73 -21.20
N ARG A 354 -0.36 -6.87 -20.29
CA ARG A 354 -1.69 -7.46 -20.57
C ARG A 354 -2.63 -6.51 -21.31
N THR A 355 -2.35 -5.22 -21.38
CA THR A 355 -3.17 -4.26 -22.11
C THR A 355 -3.27 -4.59 -23.60
N LYS A 356 -2.34 -5.37 -24.12
CA LYS A 356 -2.42 -5.92 -25.48
C LYS A 356 -3.67 -6.79 -25.72
N VAL A 357 -4.23 -7.40 -24.68
CA VAL A 357 -5.32 -8.37 -24.76
C VAL A 357 -6.54 -7.94 -23.95
N LEU A 358 -6.35 -7.18 -22.87
CA LEU A 358 -7.38 -6.81 -21.90
C LEU A 358 -7.42 -5.30 -21.73
N SER A 359 -8.63 -4.73 -21.59
CA SER A 359 -8.78 -3.34 -21.16
C SER A 359 -8.33 -3.16 -19.70
N PRO A 360 -7.94 -1.95 -19.25
CA PRO A 360 -7.60 -1.69 -17.85
C PRO A 360 -8.69 -2.12 -16.87
N SER A 361 -9.98 -1.91 -17.19
CA SER A 361 -11.08 -2.37 -16.36
C SER A 361 -11.12 -3.90 -16.25
N ALA A 362 -10.94 -4.61 -17.38
CA ALA A 362 -10.89 -6.07 -17.38
C ALA A 362 -9.66 -6.66 -16.67
N ILE A 363 -8.55 -5.93 -16.65
CA ILE A 363 -7.37 -6.27 -15.84
C ILE A 363 -7.72 -6.10 -14.36
N LEU A 364 -8.34 -4.98 -13.99
CA LEU A 364 -8.75 -4.67 -12.61
C LEU A 364 -9.69 -5.74 -12.04
N ASP A 365 -10.70 -6.15 -12.81
CA ASP A 365 -11.65 -7.21 -12.42
C ASP A 365 -10.94 -8.55 -12.13
N ARG A 366 -9.88 -8.87 -12.92
CA ARG A 366 -9.12 -10.10 -12.77
C ARG A 366 -8.00 -10.04 -11.74
N LEU A 367 -7.69 -8.87 -11.21
CA LEU A 367 -6.72 -8.72 -10.12
C LEU A 367 -7.19 -9.31 -8.78
N GLN A 368 -8.37 -9.94 -8.71
CA GLN A 368 -8.75 -10.78 -7.57
C GLN A 368 -7.85 -12.01 -7.42
N SER A 369 -7.22 -12.47 -8.52
CA SER A 369 -6.21 -13.54 -8.55
C SER A 369 -4.92 -13.00 -9.17
N ARG A 370 -4.25 -12.07 -8.48
CA ARG A 370 -3.09 -11.31 -8.98
C ARG A 370 -1.95 -12.18 -9.46
N LEU A 371 -1.60 -13.20 -8.68
CA LEU A 371 -0.47 -14.09 -8.98
C LEU A 371 -0.70 -14.93 -10.23
N GLN A 372 -1.96 -15.26 -10.57
CA GLN A 372 -2.30 -15.99 -11.80
C GLN A 372 -2.27 -15.09 -13.03
N LEU A 373 -2.65 -13.82 -12.88
CA LEU A 373 -2.65 -12.83 -13.96
C LEU A 373 -1.23 -12.38 -14.33
N LEU A 374 -0.35 -12.23 -13.33
CA LEU A 374 0.98 -11.63 -13.47
C LEU A 374 2.04 -12.67 -13.89
N THR A 375 1.86 -13.22 -15.09
CA THR A 375 2.75 -14.19 -15.72
C THR A 375 3.27 -13.67 -17.06
N GLY A 376 4.30 -14.33 -17.65
CA GLY A 376 4.78 -14.01 -19.00
C GLY A 376 5.65 -12.76 -19.09
N GLY A 377 6.55 -12.57 -18.12
CA GLY A 377 7.61 -11.55 -18.20
C GLY A 377 8.59 -11.78 -19.37
N ALA A 378 9.47 -10.83 -19.61
CA ALA A 378 10.43 -10.89 -20.71
C ALA A 378 11.34 -12.12 -20.61
N LEU A 379 11.49 -12.85 -21.72
CA LEU A 379 12.23 -14.13 -21.76
C LEU A 379 13.74 -14.00 -21.50
N ASP A 380 14.29 -12.79 -21.60
CA ASP A 380 15.69 -12.48 -21.33
C ASP A 380 15.96 -12.14 -19.85
N LEU A 381 14.91 -12.10 -19.01
CA LEU A 381 15.05 -11.96 -17.56
C LEU A 381 15.35 -13.32 -16.91
N PRO A 382 16.05 -13.34 -15.76
CA PRO A 382 16.18 -14.54 -14.94
C PRO A 382 14.82 -15.18 -14.67
N GLU A 383 14.74 -16.50 -14.68
CA GLU A 383 13.47 -17.25 -14.54
C GLU A 383 12.62 -16.79 -13.33
N ARG A 384 13.28 -16.46 -12.22
CA ARG A 384 12.66 -15.91 -11.00
C ARG A 384 11.98 -14.56 -11.17
N GLN A 385 12.37 -13.76 -12.18
CA GLN A 385 11.80 -12.44 -12.49
C GLN A 385 10.77 -12.49 -13.62
N GLN A 386 10.56 -13.64 -14.23
CA GLN A 386 9.59 -13.82 -15.31
C GLN A 386 8.13 -13.82 -14.79
N THR A 387 7.92 -14.13 -13.52
CA THR A 387 6.62 -14.02 -12.86
C THR A 387 6.79 -13.48 -11.44
N LEU A 388 5.81 -12.72 -10.96
CA LEU A 388 5.80 -12.22 -9.58
C LEU A 388 5.79 -13.38 -8.58
N ARG A 389 5.04 -14.44 -8.88
CA ARG A 389 4.96 -15.64 -8.05
C ARG A 389 6.34 -16.28 -7.80
N LYS A 390 7.13 -16.53 -8.85
CA LYS A 390 8.48 -17.09 -8.70
C LYS A 390 9.41 -16.20 -7.87
N THR A 391 9.20 -14.90 -7.93
CA THR A 391 9.94 -13.93 -7.11
C THR A 391 9.62 -14.10 -5.62
N ILE A 392 8.35 -14.33 -5.28
CA ILE A 392 7.91 -14.53 -3.89
C ILE A 392 8.25 -15.95 -3.41
N ASP A 393 8.03 -16.99 -4.23
CA ASP A 393 8.42 -18.38 -3.94
C ASP A 393 9.86 -18.46 -3.45
N TRP A 394 10.76 -17.82 -4.20
CA TRP A 394 12.17 -17.82 -3.83
C TRP A 394 12.46 -17.12 -2.48
N SER A 395 11.74 -16.04 -2.11
CA SER A 395 11.85 -15.42 -0.79
C SER A 395 11.33 -16.33 0.32
N HIS A 396 10.23 -17.04 0.04
CA HIS A 396 9.62 -17.98 0.95
C HIS A 396 10.52 -19.20 1.21
N ASP A 397 11.27 -19.64 0.22
CA ASP A 397 12.19 -20.78 0.34
C ASP A 397 13.37 -20.50 1.29
N LEU A 398 13.72 -19.21 1.48
CA LEU A 398 14.74 -18.77 2.44
C LEU A 398 14.26 -18.78 3.90
N LEU A 399 12.96 -19.02 4.16
CA LEU A 399 12.39 -19.08 5.49
C LEU A 399 12.61 -20.46 6.13
N ASN A 400 12.91 -20.47 7.41
CA ASN A 400 12.82 -21.70 8.21
C ASN A 400 11.36 -22.07 8.51
N ASP A 401 11.09 -23.25 9.08
CA ASP A 401 9.73 -23.76 9.28
C ASP A 401 8.91 -22.90 10.25
N ALA A 402 9.51 -22.33 11.28
CA ALA A 402 8.84 -21.45 12.23
C ALA A 402 8.47 -20.12 11.58
N GLU A 403 9.38 -19.53 10.80
CA GLU A 403 9.14 -18.32 10.02
C GLU A 403 8.07 -18.53 8.94
N ARG A 404 8.08 -19.68 8.24
CA ARG A 404 7.02 -20.03 7.28
C ARG A 404 5.65 -20.11 7.94
N LYS A 405 5.59 -20.70 9.16
CA LYS A 405 4.35 -20.78 9.93
C LYS A 405 3.85 -19.40 10.33
N LEU A 406 4.71 -18.55 10.86
CA LEU A 406 4.38 -17.16 11.21
C LEU A 406 3.94 -16.37 9.97
N PHE A 407 4.71 -16.44 8.89
CA PHE A 407 4.44 -15.74 7.63
C PHE A 407 3.04 -16.04 7.09
N ARG A 408 2.67 -17.33 6.98
CA ARG A 408 1.35 -17.70 6.48
C ARG A 408 0.22 -17.28 7.42
N ARG A 409 0.41 -17.36 8.76
CA ARG A 409 -0.62 -16.96 9.73
C ARG A 409 -0.83 -15.44 9.77
N LEU A 410 0.20 -14.64 9.57
CA LEU A 410 0.09 -13.16 9.48
C LEU A 410 -0.78 -12.70 8.30
N SER A 411 -0.97 -13.51 7.28
CA SER A 411 -1.75 -13.17 6.08
C SER A 411 -3.24 -12.90 6.34
N VAL A 412 -3.77 -13.31 7.52
CA VAL A 412 -5.16 -13.04 7.88
C VAL A 412 -5.42 -11.57 8.21
N PHE A 413 -4.36 -10.80 8.51
CA PHE A 413 -4.49 -9.37 8.75
C PHE A 413 -4.49 -8.58 7.43
N LEU A 414 -5.58 -7.88 7.12
CA LEU A 414 -5.69 -7.05 5.92
C LEU A 414 -5.11 -5.64 6.15
N GLY A 415 -5.36 -5.02 7.30
CA GLY A 415 -4.86 -3.70 7.67
C GLY A 415 -3.52 -3.71 8.43
N GLY A 416 -2.80 -4.85 8.43
CA GLY A 416 -1.65 -5.08 9.30
C GLY A 416 -2.06 -5.33 10.76
N CYS A 417 -1.07 -5.54 11.64
CA CYS A 417 -1.28 -5.87 13.05
C CYS A 417 -0.23 -5.22 13.96
N THR A 418 -0.57 -5.06 15.24
CA THR A 418 0.40 -4.79 16.31
C THR A 418 1.10 -6.09 16.71
N LEU A 419 2.15 -5.99 17.54
CA LEU A 419 2.81 -7.17 18.11
C LEU A 419 1.83 -8.00 18.95
N GLU A 420 1.00 -7.33 19.75
CA GLU A 420 -0.04 -7.97 20.58
C GLU A 420 -1.07 -8.73 19.72
N ALA A 421 -1.57 -8.10 18.66
CA ALA A 421 -2.50 -8.75 17.73
C ALA A 421 -1.89 -9.98 17.06
N ALA A 422 -0.63 -9.88 16.63
CA ALA A 422 0.10 -11.01 16.04
C ALA A 422 0.28 -12.15 17.03
N GLU A 423 0.60 -11.87 18.31
CA GLU A 423 0.70 -12.90 19.34
C GLU A 423 -0.65 -13.58 19.59
N ALA A 424 -1.74 -12.80 19.76
CA ALA A 424 -3.07 -13.31 20.01
C ALA A 424 -3.60 -14.19 18.87
N VAL A 425 -3.24 -13.90 17.60
CA VAL A 425 -3.79 -14.60 16.44
C VAL A 425 -2.83 -15.67 15.90
N CYS A 426 -1.55 -15.36 15.78
CA CYS A 426 -0.59 -16.26 15.12
C CYS A 426 0.00 -17.30 16.08
N ASN A 427 -0.01 -17.06 17.41
CA ASN A 427 0.57 -17.92 18.42
C ASN A 427 -0.45 -18.51 19.40
N THR A 428 -1.72 -18.52 19.04
CA THR A 428 -2.82 -19.03 19.89
C THR A 428 -2.56 -20.42 20.48
N SER A 429 -1.95 -21.32 19.70
CA SER A 429 -1.60 -22.67 20.10
C SER A 429 -0.22 -22.79 20.75
N ARG A 430 0.54 -21.71 20.88
CA ARG A 430 1.94 -21.67 21.35
C ARG A 430 2.85 -22.66 20.64
N ASP A 431 2.64 -22.83 19.34
CA ASP A 431 3.30 -23.85 18.48
C ASP A 431 4.22 -23.23 17.41
N LEU A 432 4.51 -21.92 17.49
CA LEU A 432 5.38 -21.25 16.51
C LEU A 432 6.82 -21.79 16.55
N GLY A 433 7.32 -22.16 17.74
CA GLY A 433 8.69 -22.65 17.91
C GLY A 433 9.78 -21.58 17.81
N ILE A 434 9.39 -20.31 17.78
CA ILE A 434 10.25 -19.12 17.78
C ILE A 434 9.56 -18.02 18.60
N ASP A 435 10.34 -17.15 19.22
CA ASP A 435 9.82 -15.91 19.81
C ASP A 435 9.18 -15.05 18.72
N LEU A 436 8.00 -14.51 18.99
CA LEU A 436 7.23 -13.78 17.97
C LEU A 436 7.96 -12.52 17.50
N PHE A 437 8.59 -11.77 18.43
CA PHE A 437 9.33 -10.55 18.08
C PHE A 437 10.52 -10.88 17.19
N GLU A 438 11.26 -11.92 17.50
CA GLU A 438 12.38 -12.40 16.67
C GLU A 438 11.89 -12.86 15.29
N GLY A 439 10.76 -13.58 15.25
CA GLY A 439 10.14 -14.02 14.00
C GLY A 439 9.70 -12.86 13.12
N LEU A 440 9.01 -11.87 13.69
CA LEU A 440 8.61 -10.65 12.98
C LEU A 440 9.81 -9.86 12.50
N SER A 441 10.83 -9.68 13.36
CA SER A 441 12.06 -8.98 13.00
C SER A 441 12.75 -9.65 11.81
N SER A 442 12.83 -10.98 11.80
CA SER A 442 13.39 -11.73 10.68
C SER A 442 12.56 -11.57 9.39
N LEU A 443 11.23 -11.57 9.47
CA LEU A 443 10.37 -11.34 8.31
C LEU A 443 10.48 -9.90 7.78
N VAL A 444 10.68 -8.92 8.66
CA VAL A 444 10.95 -7.52 8.28
C VAL A 444 12.30 -7.41 7.59
N ASP A 445 13.35 -8.00 8.16
CA ASP A 445 14.69 -8.02 7.57
C ASP A 445 14.70 -8.67 6.17
N LYS A 446 13.83 -9.67 5.93
CA LYS A 446 13.67 -10.34 4.63
C LYS A 446 12.70 -9.62 3.69
N ASN A 447 12.18 -8.45 4.08
CA ASN A 447 11.22 -7.63 3.33
C ASN A 447 9.94 -8.39 2.89
N LEU A 448 9.49 -9.34 3.71
CA LEU A 448 8.21 -10.04 3.55
C LEU A 448 7.11 -9.40 4.39
N VAL A 449 7.49 -8.68 5.43
CA VAL A 449 6.66 -7.86 6.29
C VAL A 449 7.29 -6.47 6.33
N GLN A 450 6.48 -5.42 6.42
CA GLN A 450 6.93 -4.05 6.57
C GLN A 450 6.50 -3.51 7.91
N ARG A 451 7.40 -2.76 8.57
CA ARG A 451 7.04 -1.96 9.72
C ARG A 451 6.46 -0.63 9.25
N VAL A 452 5.29 -0.29 9.73
CA VAL A 452 4.62 0.98 9.46
C VAL A 452 4.55 1.78 10.75
N ASP A 453 5.38 2.83 10.84
CA ASP A 453 5.35 3.75 11.98
C ASP A 453 4.24 4.78 11.75
N ARG A 454 3.30 4.87 12.69
CA ARG A 454 2.34 5.97 12.79
C ARG A 454 2.76 6.84 13.96
N THR A 455 2.75 8.16 13.78
CA THR A 455 3.11 9.15 14.82
C THR A 455 2.43 8.81 16.15
N GLU A 456 3.24 8.54 17.21
CA GLU A 456 2.84 8.30 18.60
C GLU A 456 2.09 6.98 18.92
N ALA A 457 1.93 6.05 17.98
CA ALA A 457 1.30 4.75 18.22
C ALA A 457 2.33 3.60 18.21
N GLU A 458 1.94 2.44 18.74
CA GLU A 458 2.71 1.21 18.61
C GLU A 458 3.03 0.92 17.13
N PRO A 459 4.24 0.39 16.83
CA PRO A 459 4.60 0.00 15.47
C PRO A 459 3.66 -1.10 14.96
N ARG A 460 3.23 -0.96 13.72
CA ARG A 460 2.41 -1.96 13.04
C ARG A 460 3.22 -2.73 12.02
N PHE A 461 2.84 -3.98 11.83
CA PHE A 461 3.45 -4.88 10.85
C PHE A 461 2.43 -5.20 9.77
N SER A 462 2.78 -4.97 8.51
CA SER A 462 1.90 -5.22 7.37
C SER A 462 2.62 -5.98 6.27
N MET A 463 1.87 -6.72 5.47
CA MET A 463 2.36 -7.34 4.24
C MET A 463 1.91 -6.52 3.04
N LEU A 464 2.76 -6.44 2.02
CA LEU A 464 2.29 -6.01 0.71
C LEU A 464 1.20 -6.96 0.24
N GLU A 465 0.16 -6.44 -0.41
CA GLU A 465 -1.03 -7.23 -0.75
C GLU A 465 -0.69 -8.43 -1.66
N THR A 466 0.27 -8.25 -2.55
CA THR A 466 0.78 -9.33 -3.42
C THR A 466 1.49 -10.45 -2.64
N ILE A 467 2.20 -10.09 -1.56
CA ILE A 467 2.85 -11.05 -0.65
C ILE A 467 1.81 -11.72 0.24
N ARG A 468 0.81 -10.95 0.69
CA ARG A 468 -0.29 -11.46 1.51
C ARG A 468 -1.13 -12.49 0.77
N GLU A 469 -1.46 -12.27 -0.51
CA GLU A 469 -2.16 -13.23 -1.36
C GLU A 469 -1.40 -14.56 -1.44
N TYR A 470 -0.08 -14.51 -1.67
CA TYR A 470 0.76 -15.70 -1.67
C TYR A 470 0.75 -16.42 -0.31
N ALA A 471 0.87 -15.66 0.79
CA ALA A 471 0.85 -16.22 2.14
C ALA A 471 -0.50 -16.88 2.49
N LEU A 472 -1.63 -16.33 2.00
CA LEU A 472 -2.96 -16.93 2.12
C LEU A 472 -3.07 -18.25 1.36
N GLU A 473 -2.49 -18.36 0.17
CA GLU A 473 -2.43 -19.66 -0.55
C GLU A 473 -1.63 -20.69 0.26
N ARG A 474 -0.47 -20.29 0.82
CA ARG A 474 0.32 -21.19 1.69
C ARG A 474 -0.43 -21.57 2.97
N LEU A 475 -1.23 -20.65 3.53
CA LEU A 475 -2.09 -20.91 4.68
C LEU A 475 -3.18 -21.93 4.35
N ALA A 476 -3.81 -21.81 3.18
CA ALA A 476 -4.83 -22.76 2.72
C ALA A 476 -4.23 -24.15 2.50
N GLU A 477 -3.07 -24.24 1.86
CA GLU A 477 -2.37 -25.52 1.63
C GLU A 477 -1.91 -26.21 2.92
N SER A 478 -1.60 -25.43 3.97
CA SER A 478 -1.21 -26.01 5.28
C SER A 478 -2.38 -26.58 6.09
N GLY A 479 -3.64 -26.29 5.70
CA GLY A 479 -4.83 -26.69 6.45
C GLY A 479 -5.12 -25.85 7.70
N GLU A 480 -4.30 -24.83 8.01
CA GLU A 480 -4.46 -23.97 9.20
C GLU A 480 -5.44 -22.79 8.98
N GLN A 481 -5.95 -22.60 7.75
CA GLN A 481 -6.70 -21.42 7.35
C GLN A 481 -7.93 -21.14 8.24
N SER A 482 -8.73 -22.15 8.53
CA SER A 482 -9.94 -21.99 9.36
C SER A 482 -9.60 -21.58 10.80
N ALA A 483 -8.57 -22.20 11.39
CA ALA A 483 -8.13 -21.88 12.74
C ALA A 483 -7.56 -20.44 12.84
N ALA A 484 -6.72 -20.04 11.89
CA ALA A 484 -6.13 -18.71 11.88
C ALA A 484 -7.19 -17.60 11.67
N ARG A 485 -8.14 -17.81 10.74
CA ARG A 485 -9.24 -16.86 10.52
C ARG A 485 -10.19 -16.77 11.70
N ARG A 486 -10.45 -17.91 12.40
CA ARG A 486 -11.25 -17.91 13.62
C ARG A 486 -10.56 -17.13 14.73
N ALA A 487 -9.26 -17.32 14.94
CA ALA A 487 -8.50 -16.56 15.93
C ALA A 487 -8.50 -15.06 15.61
N HIS A 488 -8.36 -14.68 14.34
CA HIS A 488 -8.46 -13.29 13.90
C HIS A 488 -9.86 -12.70 14.17
N ALA A 489 -10.92 -13.42 13.85
CA ALA A 489 -12.29 -12.98 14.11
C ALA A 489 -12.56 -12.83 15.62
N ALA A 490 -12.01 -13.73 16.45
CA ALA A 490 -12.09 -13.63 17.91
C ALA A 490 -11.40 -12.36 18.44
N TYR A 491 -10.20 -12.08 17.94
CA TYR A 491 -9.46 -10.85 18.28
C TYR A 491 -10.26 -9.59 17.89
N CYS A 492 -10.78 -9.54 16.67
CA CYS A 492 -11.61 -8.44 16.19
C CYS A 492 -12.89 -8.26 17.05
N LEU A 493 -13.54 -9.36 17.45
CA LEU A 493 -14.73 -9.32 18.29
C LEU A 493 -14.43 -8.72 19.66
N VAL A 494 -13.38 -9.18 20.35
CA VAL A 494 -12.96 -8.66 21.65
C VAL A 494 -12.68 -7.15 21.53
N LEU A 495 -11.89 -6.74 20.55
CA LEU A 495 -11.55 -5.34 20.32
C LEU A 495 -12.78 -4.46 20.05
N ALA A 496 -13.75 -4.96 19.29
CA ALA A 496 -14.98 -4.23 19.02
C ALA A 496 -15.87 -4.12 20.28
N GLU A 497 -15.94 -5.18 21.11
CA GLU A 497 -16.73 -5.22 22.35
C GLU A 497 -16.14 -4.34 23.47
N GLU A 498 -14.86 -3.93 23.40
CA GLU A 498 -14.27 -2.92 24.29
C GLU A 498 -14.94 -1.55 24.16
N GLY A 499 -15.64 -1.28 23.05
CA GLY A 499 -16.44 -0.09 22.82
C GLY A 499 -17.72 -0.01 23.65
N ASN A 500 -17.66 -0.32 24.93
CA ASN A 500 -18.80 -0.28 25.84
C ASN A 500 -19.51 1.08 25.80
N PRO A 501 -20.89 1.10 25.84
CA PRO A 501 -21.71 2.31 26.02
C PRO A 501 -21.32 3.20 27.21
N GLU A 502 -20.70 2.63 28.22
CA GLU A 502 -20.32 3.32 29.47
C GLU A 502 -18.97 4.08 29.36
N LEU A 503 -18.24 3.95 28.28
CA LEU A 503 -17.00 4.69 28.09
C LEU A 503 -17.23 6.21 28.16
N ASN A 504 -16.39 6.89 28.96
CA ASN A 504 -16.35 8.35 28.96
C ASN A 504 -15.93 8.89 27.59
N SER A 505 -16.06 10.20 27.37
CA SER A 505 -15.80 10.80 26.06
C SER A 505 -14.35 10.58 25.56
N ALA A 506 -13.36 10.60 26.47
CA ALA A 506 -11.94 10.40 26.12
C ALA A 506 -11.64 8.95 25.74
N ASP A 507 -12.15 7.99 26.51
CA ASP A 507 -11.99 6.56 26.22
C ASP A 507 -12.71 6.17 24.94
N ARG A 508 -13.88 6.72 24.70
CA ARG A 508 -14.65 6.56 23.48
C ARG A 508 -13.87 7.07 22.25
N GLY A 509 -13.26 8.23 22.37
CA GLY A 509 -12.42 8.81 21.32
C GLY A 509 -11.22 7.89 20.99
N ARG A 510 -10.55 7.35 22.00
CA ARG A 510 -9.45 6.39 21.83
C ARG A 510 -9.92 5.09 21.16
N TRP A 511 -11.03 4.53 21.60
CA TRP A 511 -11.61 3.34 20.99
C TRP A 511 -11.99 3.57 19.52
N LEU A 512 -12.64 4.69 19.18
CA LEU A 512 -12.99 5.05 17.81
C LEU A 512 -11.73 5.17 16.92
N SER A 513 -10.68 5.83 17.43
CA SER A 513 -9.42 5.94 16.70
C SER A 513 -8.74 4.58 16.49
N HIS A 514 -8.88 3.68 17.45
CA HIS A 514 -8.41 2.30 17.31
C HIS A 514 -9.22 1.54 16.26
N CYS A 515 -10.55 1.67 16.26
CA CYS A 515 -11.42 1.09 15.24
C CYS A 515 -11.12 1.63 13.83
N ASP A 516 -10.79 2.91 13.68
CA ASP A 516 -10.37 3.50 12.39
C ASP A 516 -9.15 2.79 11.79
N VAL A 517 -8.22 2.38 12.65
CA VAL A 517 -7.01 1.66 12.26
C VAL A 517 -7.29 0.21 11.89
N GLU A 518 -8.26 -0.41 12.57
CA GLU A 518 -8.61 -1.83 12.43
C GLU A 518 -9.77 -2.11 11.46
N ILE A 519 -10.31 -1.08 10.78
CA ILE A 519 -11.51 -1.21 9.94
C ILE A 519 -11.40 -2.31 8.89
N ASP A 520 -10.23 -2.46 8.27
CA ASP A 520 -10.03 -3.49 7.25
C ASP A 520 -9.96 -4.89 7.85
N ASN A 521 -9.42 -5.02 9.07
CA ASN A 521 -9.46 -6.28 9.82
C ASN A 521 -10.89 -6.65 10.23
N PHE A 522 -11.71 -5.68 10.67
CA PHE A 522 -13.14 -5.91 10.95
C PHE A 522 -13.90 -6.36 9.71
N ARG A 523 -13.68 -5.71 8.57
CA ARG A 523 -14.29 -6.09 7.30
C ARG A 523 -13.95 -7.52 6.92
N TYR A 524 -12.66 -7.86 7.01
CA TYR A 524 -12.18 -9.21 6.66
C TYR A 524 -12.71 -10.28 7.62
N ALA A 525 -12.82 -9.97 8.92
CA ALA A 525 -13.42 -10.85 9.91
C ALA A 525 -14.91 -11.09 9.64
N LEU A 526 -15.68 -10.03 9.36
CA LEU A 526 -17.10 -10.13 9.01
C LEU A 526 -17.33 -10.94 7.74
N ASP A 527 -16.56 -10.68 6.68
CA ASP A 527 -16.63 -11.43 5.42
C ASP A 527 -16.42 -12.92 5.64
N TRP A 528 -15.43 -13.27 6.48
CA TRP A 528 -15.18 -14.68 6.79
C TRP A 528 -16.29 -15.30 7.67
N LEU A 529 -16.78 -14.60 8.69
CA LEU A 529 -17.88 -15.07 9.55
C LEU A 529 -19.14 -15.34 8.73
N PHE A 530 -19.45 -14.48 7.75
CA PHE A 530 -20.58 -14.67 6.84
C PHE A 530 -20.38 -15.89 5.92
N GLN A 531 -19.17 -16.10 5.39
CA GLN A 531 -18.85 -17.27 4.58
C GLN A 531 -18.89 -18.57 5.39
N ALA A 532 -18.42 -18.52 6.64
CA ALA A 532 -18.43 -19.67 7.56
C ALA A 532 -19.82 -19.95 8.17
N VAL A 533 -20.80 -19.08 7.93
CA VAL A 533 -22.14 -19.12 8.53
C VAL A 533 -22.08 -19.15 10.07
N ASP A 534 -21.07 -18.49 10.67
CA ASP A 534 -20.97 -18.31 12.13
C ASP A 534 -21.82 -17.12 12.55
N LEU A 535 -23.12 -17.40 12.72
CA LEU A 535 -24.14 -16.38 12.94
C LEU A 535 -23.96 -15.66 14.29
N ASP A 536 -23.60 -16.38 15.33
CA ASP A 536 -23.43 -15.83 16.68
C ASP A 536 -22.34 -14.74 16.72
N TRP A 537 -21.16 -15.06 16.23
CA TRP A 537 -20.06 -14.10 16.20
C TRP A 537 -20.29 -12.97 15.19
N GLY A 538 -20.94 -13.29 14.08
CA GLY A 538 -21.32 -12.28 13.09
C GLY A 538 -22.27 -11.23 13.65
N LEU A 539 -23.33 -11.67 14.36
CA LEU A 539 -24.30 -10.80 15.04
C LEU A 539 -23.61 -9.95 16.12
N ARG A 540 -22.80 -10.57 16.97
CA ARG A 540 -22.10 -9.88 18.06
C ARG A 540 -21.14 -8.81 17.53
N LEU A 541 -20.36 -9.14 16.50
CA LEU A 541 -19.41 -8.18 15.91
C LEU A 541 -20.13 -7.01 15.22
N CYS A 542 -21.23 -7.25 14.50
CA CYS A 542 -22.05 -6.18 13.93
C CYS A 542 -22.66 -5.28 15.02
N VAL A 543 -23.17 -5.87 16.09
CA VAL A 543 -23.71 -5.13 17.24
C VAL A 543 -22.65 -4.27 17.92
N ALA A 544 -21.45 -4.81 18.12
CA ALA A 544 -20.34 -4.08 18.74
C ALA A 544 -19.86 -2.90 17.86
N LEU A 545 -19.82 -3.09 16.53
CA LEU A 545 -19.38 -2.07 15.59
C LEU A 545 -20.45 -1.01 15.25
N PHE A 546 -21.71 -1.17 15.72
CA PHE A 546 -22.78 -0.22 15.39
C PHE A 546 -22.41 1.24 15.71
N ARG A 547 -21.87 1.50 16.91
CA ARG A 547 -21.47 2.85 17.31
C ARG A 547 -20.34 3.41 16.47
N PHE A 548 -19.40 2.57 16.07
CA PHE A 548 -18.33 2.96 15.18
C PHE A 548 -18.90 3.42 13.83
N TRP A 549 -19.80 2.65 13.24
CA TRP A 549 -20.43 3.02 11.97
C TRP A 549 -21.28 4.30 12.06
N ASP A 550 -22.02 4.49 13.17
CA ASP A 550 -22.81 5.71 13.36
C ASP A 550 -21.94 6.94 13.59
N MET A 551 -20.95 6.84 14.47
CA MET A 551 -20.13 8.00 14.85
C MET A 551 -19.06 8.35 13.81
N ARG A 552 -18.57 7.40 13.01
CA ARG A 552 -17.63 7.59 11.89
C ARG A 552 -18.32 7.72 10.53
N GLU A 553 -19.66 7.76 10.53
CA GLU A 553 -20.47 8.00 9.33
C GLU A 553 -20.30 6.92 8.23
N HIS A 554 -19.95 5.68 8.64
CA HIS A 554 -19.97 4.50 7.77
C HIS A 554 -21.37 3.89 7.66
N LEU A 555 -22.42 4.74 7.60
CA LEU A 555 -23.82 4.34 7.66
C LEU A 555 -24.23 3.34 6.58
N PRO A 556 -23.87 3.53 5.29
CA PRO A 556 -24.22 2.55 4.25
C PRO A 556 -23.58 1.18 4.46
N GLU A 557 -22.32 1.15 4.90
CA GLU A 557 -21.61 -0.09 5.19
C GLU A 557 -22.23 -0.81 6.38
N GLY A 558 -22.46 -0.09 7.49
CA GLY A 558 -23.08 -0.64 8.67
C GLY A 558 -24.47 -1.24 8.38
N ARG A 559 -25.30 -0.52 7.60
CA ARG A 559 -26.61 -1.00 7.17
C ARG A 559 -26.49 -2.28 6.31
N SER A 560 -25.60 -2.28 5.31
CA SER A 560 -25.40 -3.45 4.45
C SER A 560 -24.95 -4.69 5.22
N ARG A 561 -24.03 -4.52 6.18
CA ARG A 561 -23.54 -5.62 7.03
C ARG A 561 -24.63 -6.17 7.98
N LEU A 562 -25.39 -5.28 8.60
CA LEU A 562 -26.52 -5.67 9.46
C LEU A 562 -27.65 -6.34 8.67
N GLU A 563 -27.96 -5.88 7.45
CA GLU A 563 -28.95 -6.51 6.58
C GLU A 563 -28.49 -7.92 6.15
N ALA A 564 -27.20 -8.08 5.80
CA ALA A 564 -26.64 -9.38 5.43
C ALA A 564 -26.74 -10.39 6.57
N VAL A 565 -26.36 -10.00 7.79
CA VAL A 565 -26.45 -10.89 8.96
C VAL A 565 -27.91 -11.19 9.32
N LEU A 566 -28.82 -10.23 9.14
CA LEU A 566 -30.25 -10.44 9.35
C LEU A 566 -30.85 -11.46 8.38
N GLN A 567 -30.42 -11.43 7.12
CA GLN A 567 -30.82 -12.42 6.11
C GLN A 567 -30.32 -13.83 6.47
N MET A 568 -29.08 -13.94 6.97
CA MET A 568 -28.52 -15.22 7.42
C MET A 568 -29.25 -15.76 8.67
N ALA A 569 -29.65 -14.88 9.58
CA ALA A 569 -30.39 -15.24 10.79
C ALA A 569 -31.80 -15.78 10.48
N GLY A 570 -32.34 -15.52 9.29
CA GLY A 570 -33.65 -16.03 8.87
C GLY A 570 -34.76 -15.61 9.85
N THR A 571 -35.43 -16.61 10.44
CA THR A 571 -36.54 -16.41 11.38
C THR A 571 -36.17 -16.70 12.84
N ASP A 572 -34.87 -16.69 13.15
CA ASP A 572 -34.40 -16.93 14.52
C ASP A 572 -35.03 -15.90 15.50
N ARG A 573 -35.45 -16.39 16.69
CA ARG A 573 -36.07 -15.59 17.74
C ARG A 573 -35.10 -15.37 18.88
N SER A 574 -34.00 -14.69 18.59
CA SER A 574 -32.96 -14.36 19.56
C SER A 574 -32.95 -12.87 19.92
N LYS A 575 -32.40 -12.55 21.09
CA LYS A 575 -32.16 -11.16 21.53
C LYS A 575 -31.19 -10.45 20.58
N GLU A 576 -30.23 -11.18 20.07
CA GLU A 576 -29.24 -10.67 19.11
C GLU A 576 -29.90 -10.20 17.81
N ARG A 577 -30.84 -10.99 17.28
CA ARG A 577 -31.62 -10.60 16.09
C ARG A 577 -32.50 -9.37 16.38
N ALA A 578 -33.17 -9.32 17.53
CA ALA A 578 -33.96 -8.15 17.92
C ALA A 578 -33.08 -6.89 18.00
N ARG A 579 -31.86 -7.01 18.50
CA ARG A 579 -30.88 -5.95 18.63
C ARG A 579 -30.34 -5.48 17.26
N VAL A 580 -30.10 -6.39 16.34
CA VAL A 580 -29.75 -6.05 14.95
C VAL A 580 -30.87 -5.27 14.28
N LEU A 581 -32.12 -5.70 14.44
CA LEU A 581 -33.30 -4.97 13.93
C LEU A 581 -33.41 -3.56 14.51
N LEU A 582 -33.16 -3.40 15.82
CA LEU A 582 -33.11 -2.10 16.50
C LEU A 582 -32.06 -1.19 15.87
N PHE A 583 -30.85 -1.70 15.64
CA PHE A 583 -29.76 -0.92 15.07
C PHE A 583 -29.94 -0.62 13.59
N LEU A 584 -30.52 -1.55 12.82
CA LEU A 584 -30.94 -1.28 11.45
C LEU A 584 -31.96 -0.14 11.37
N GLY A 585 -32.95 -0.15 12.26
CA GLY A 585 -33.94 0.92 12.38
C GLY A 585 -33.30 2.26 12.74
N ALA A 586 -32.32 2.27 13.65
CA ALA A 586 -31.61 3.48 14.04
C ALA A 586 -30.76 4.04 12.86
N LEU A 587 -30.02 3.18 12.12
CA LEU A 587 -29.27 3.62 10.94
C LEU A 587 -30.20 4.12 9.81
N ALA A 588 -31.31 3.42 9.56
CA ALA A 588 -32.29 3.84 8.58
C ALA A 588 -32.91 5.20 8.93
N THR A 589 -33.19 5.45 10.23
CA THR A 589 -33.64 6.77 10.73
C THR A 589 -32.61 7.85 10.42
N THR A 590 -31.33 7.60 10.74
CA THR A 590 -30.23 8.55 10.47
C THR A 590 -30.09 8.84 8.97
N GLN A 591 -30.37 7.86 8.11
CA GLN A 591 -30.35 7.99 6.65
C GLN A 591 -31.64 8.65 6.07
N GLY A 592 -32.64 8.92 6.91
CA GLY A 592 -33.92 9.48 6.48
C GLY A 592 -34.87 8.46 5.81
N ASP A 593 -34.53 7.17 5.85
CA ASP A 593 -35.40 6.09 5.33
C ASP A 593 -36.41 5.65 6.40
N TYR A 594 -37.33 6.54 6.71
CA TYR A 594 -38.32 6.33 7.77
C TYR A 594 -39.22 5.11 7.58
N PRO A 595 -39.67 4.77 6.35
CA PRO A 595 -40.46 3.56 6.15
C PRO A 595 -39.70 2.27 6.48
N ALA A 596 -38.43 2.20 6.14
CA ALA A 596 -37.58 1.05 6.49
C ALA A 596 -37.31 1.03 8.01
N ALA A 597 -37.03 2.21 8.59
CA ALA A 597 -36.81 2.36 10.02
C ALA A 597 -37.99 1.84 10.85
N GLU A 598 -39.20 2.31 10.53
CA GLU A 598 -40.43 1.90 11.21
C GLU A 598 -40.63 0.37 11.16
N ARG A 599 -40.51 -0.19 9.96
CA ARG A 599 -40.61 -1.66 9.77
C ARG A 599 -39.60 -2.46 10.61
N PHE A 600 -38.33 -2.05 10.64
CA PHE A 600 -37.30 -2.75 11.42
C PHE A 600 -37.54 -2.59 12.93
N LEU A 601 -37.90 -1.39 13.36
CA LEU A 601 -38.14 -1.09 14.80
C LEU A 601 -39.38 -1.76 15.34
N GLU A 602 -40.48 -1.86 14.56
CA GLU A 602 -41.68 -2.61 14.93
C GLU A 602 -41.40 -4.12 15.05
N GLN A 603 -40.61 -4.69 14.12
CA GLN A 603 -40.17 -6.08 14.22
C GLN A 603 -39.26 -6.30 15.45
N SER A 604 -38.38 -5.37 15.77
CA SER A 604 -37.58 -5.40 16.99
C SER A 604 -38.45 -5.38 18.23
N LEU A 605 -39.38 -4.45 18.28
CA LEU A 605 -40.34 -4.32 19.43
C LEU A 605 -41.14 -5.62 19.64
N SER A 606 -41.75 -6.12 18.56
CA SER A 606 -42.53 -7.38 18.64
C SER A 606 -41.68 -8.56 19.11
N LEU A 607 -40.42 -8.65 18.66
CA LEU A 607 -39.52 -9.75 19.08
C LEU A 607 -39.11 -9.61 20.55
N TYR A 608 -38.84 -8.39 21.02
CA TYR A 608 -38.56 -8.16 22.45
C TYR A 608 -39.79 -8.38 23.34
N GLU A 609 -41.01 -8.06 22.86
CA GLU A 609 -42.26 -8.40 23.53
C GLU A 609 -42.46 -9.93 23.65
N GLU A 610 -42.16 -10.70 22.59
CA GLU A 610 -42.20 -12.16 22.60
C GLU A 610 -41.14 -12.79 23.58
N LEU A 611 -40.00 -12.09 23.78
CA LEU A 611 -38.90 -12.52 24.64
C LEU A 611 -39.03 -12.02 26.09
N ASP A 612 -40.10 -11.28 26.42
CA ASP A 612 -40.31 -10.62 27.72
C ASP A 612 -39.09 -9.76 28.15
N ASP A 613 -38.42 -9.09 27.17
CA ASP A 613 -37.26 -8.24 27.45
C ASP A 613 -37.67 -6.77 27.58
N GLU A 614 -37.99 -6.36 28.80
CA GLU A 614 -38.44 -4.99 29.13
C GLU A 614 -37.43 -3.90 28.68
N SER A 615 -36.12 -4.20 28.76
CA SER A 615 -35.06 -3.27 28.30
C SER A 615 -35.07 -3.10 26.79
N GLY A 616 -35.21 -4.20 26.07
CA GLY A 616 -35.33 -4.20 24.60
C GLY A 616 -36.62 -3.50 24.13
N ILE A 617 -37.74 -3.73 24.80
CA ILE A 617 -39.02 -3.03 24.56
C ILE A 617 -38.84 -1.52 24.70
N ALA A 618 -38.26 -1.08 25.82
CA ALA A 618 -38.04 0.33 26.10
C ALA A 618 -37.10 0.99 25.08
N ALA A 619 -36.03 0.31 24.68
CA ALA A 619 -35.08 0.78 23.66
C ALA A 619 -35.75 0.89 22.27
N SER A 620 -36.56 -0.10 21.88
CA SER A 620 -37.28 -0.09 20.61
C SER A 620 -38.31 1.04 20.52
N LEU A 621 -39.05 1.26 21.61
CA LEU A 621 -40.01 2.38 21.76
C LEU A 621 -39.31 3.73 21.67
N ASN A 622 -38.11 3.87 22.31
CA ASN A 622 -37.30 5.08 22.21
C ASN A 622 -36.81 5.33 20.77
N ALA A 623 -36.36 4.30 20.07
CA ALA A 623 -35.91 4.41 18.66
C ALA A 623 -37.08 4.73 17.71
N LEU A 624 -38.24 4.12 17.89
CA LEU A 624 -39.48 4.48 17.17
C LEU A 624 -39.89 5.95 17.41
N ALA A 625 -39.74 6.42 18.65
CA ALA A 625 -40.01 7.81 18.99
C ALA A 625 -39.03 8.78 18.32
N VAL A 626 -37.75 8.43 18.25
CA VAL A 626 -36.73 9.20 17.50
C VAL A 626 -37.07 9.25 16.00
N SER A 627 -37.39 8.10 15.41
CA SER A 627 -37.79 8.02 14.00
C SER A 627 -39.04 8.89 13.69
N ALA A 628 -40.05 8.83 14.54
CA ALA A 628 -41.27 9.63 14.40
C ALA A 628 -40.97 11.14 14.55
N ARG A 629 -40.13 11.54 15.51
CA ARG A 629 -39.65 12.92 15.70
C ARG A 629 -38.98 13.45 14.43
N ASP A 630 -38.08 12.68 13.91
CA ASP A 630 -37.22 13.09 12.76
C ASP A 630 -38.05 13.17 11.46
N ARG A 631 -39.10 12.37 11.33
CA ARG A 631 -40.13 12.48 10.29
C ARG A 631 -41.10 13.65 10.52
N GLY A 632 -41.11 14.28 11.69
CA GLY A 632 -42.02 15.38 12.02
C GLY A 632 -43.34 14.96 12.70
N ASP A 633 -43.53 13.67 12.98
CA ASP A 633 -44.71 13.17 13.72
C ASP A 633 -44.48 13.27 15.24
N TYR A 634 -44.59 14.48 15.74
CA TYR A 634 -44.34 14.79 17.16
C TYR A 634 -45.38 14.18 18.10
N ALA A 635 -46.57 13.84 17.63
CA ALA A 635 -47.62 13.20 18.46
C ALA A 635 -47.24 11.75 18.77
N THR A 636 -46.93 10.97 17.73
CA THR A 636 -46.46 9.58 17.90
C THR A 636 -45.11 9.54 18.62
N ALA A 637 -44.20 10.46 18.36
CA ALA A 637 -42.93 10.56 19.06
C ALA A 637 -43.14 10.73 20.57
N GLN A 638 -43.96 11.68 20.99
CA GLN A 638 -44.26 11.92 22.41
C GLN A 638 -44.89 10.70 23.06
N SER A 639 -45.84 10.04 22.41
CA SER A 639 -46.51 8.84 22.94
C SER A 639 -45.49 7.72 23.20
N ASN A 640 -44.62 7.45 22.21
CA ASN A 640 -43.60 6.40 22.31
C ASN A 640 -42.52 6.73 23.36
N PHE A 641 -42.07 7.99 23.48
CA PHE A 641 -41.13 8.37 24.55
C PHE A 641 -41.76 8.20 25.94
N VAL A 642 -43.01 8.57 26.11
CA VAL A 642 -43.70 8.38 27.41
C VAL A 642 -43.80 6.91 27.77
N ARG A 643 -44.15 6.03 26.80
CA ARG A 643 -44.20 4.58 26.99
C ARG A 643 -42.80 4.03 27.34
N SER A 644 -41.78 4.41 26.54
CA SER A 644 -40.39 4.03 26.79
C SER A 644 -39.91 4.46 28.19
N LEU A 645 -40.18 5.71 28.58
CA LEU A 645 -39.83 6.23 29.90
C LEU A 645 -40.50 5.46 31.02
N ALA A 646 -41.77 5.05 30.85
CA ALA A 646 -42.47 4.21 31.81
C ALA A 646 -41.79 2.85 32.02
N CYS A 647 -41.39 2.19 30.93
CA CYS A 647 -40.62 0.94 30.99
C CYS A 647 -39.25 1.16 31.66
N TRP A 648 -38.49 2.18 31.26
CA TRP A 648 -37.17 2.47 31.86
C TRP A 648 -37.26 2.76 33.36
N ARG A 649 -38.32 3.41 33.83
CA ARG A 649 -38.53 3.68 35.28
C ARG A 649 -38.77 2.44 36.10
N MET A 650 -39.17 1.32 35.47
CA MET A 650 -39.30 0.01 36.18
C MET A 650 -37.95 -0.73 36.26
N LEU A 651 -36.93 -0.27 35.51
CA LEU A 651 -35.61 -0.88 35.44
C LEU A 651 -34.56 -0.04 36.19
N PRO A 652 -33.46 -0.64 36.65
CA PRO A 652 -32.40 0.08 37.38
C PRO A 652 -31.50 0.96 36.48
N ASP A 653 -31.84 1.16 35.19
CA ASP A 653 -31.01 1.89 34.23
C ASP A 653 -31.30 3.41 34.25
N ARG A 654 -30.65 4.10 35.19
CA ARG A 654 -30.75 5.57 35.34
C ARG A 654 -30.28 6.32 34.11
N LEU A 655 -29.23 5.80 33.37
CA LEU A 655 -28.70 6.43 32.20
C LEU A 655 -29.72 6.44 31.05
N ALA A 656 -30.40 5.32 30.82
CA ALA A 656 -31.47 5.23 29.82
C ALA A 656 -32.66 6.16 30.15
N ILE A 657 -33.03 6.31 31.42
CA ILE A 657 -34.03 7.28 31.86
C ILE A 657 -33.63 8.70 31.46
N ALA A 658 -32.41 9.11 31.80
CA ALA A 658 -31.92 10.46 31.48
C ALA A 658 -31.91 10.74 29.95
N ARG A 659 -31.46 9.77 29.14
CA ARG A 659 -31.45 9.87 27.67
C ARG A 659 -32.89 9.96 27.12
N CYS A 660 -33.81 9.17 27.62
CA CYS A 660 -35.21 9.21 27.21
C CYS A 660 -35.87 10.56 27.56
N LEU A 661 -35.61 11.08 28.77
CA LEU A 661 -36.07 12.41 29.19
C LEU A 661 -35.51 13.53 28.30
N HIS A 662 -34.26 13.48 27.98
CA HIS A 662 -33.61 14.41 27.05
C HIS A 662 -34.29 14.41 25.67
N ASN A 663 -34.52 13.23 25.08
CA ASN A 663 -35.21 13.13 23.80
C ASN A 663 -36.67 13.58 23.87
N LEU A 664 -37.37 13.26 24.95
CA LEU A 664 -38.75 13.70 25.19
C LEU A 664 -38.85 15.24 25.29
N ALA A 665 -37.87 15.88 25.94
CA ALA A 665 -37.83 17.33 26.10
C ALA A 665 -37.77 18.04 24.74
N ASP A 666 -37.04 17.49 23.77
CA ASP A 666 -36.97 18.04 22.40
C ASP A 666 -38.33 18.03 21.70
N VAL A 667 -39.05 16.92 21.78
CA VAL A 667 -40.42 16.80 21.19
C VAL A 667 -41.43 17.74 21.85
N VAL A 668 -41.40 17.80 23.17
CA VAL A 668 -42.29 18.65 23.95
C VAL A 668 -42.00 20.14 23.70
N LYS A 669 -40.73 20.52 23.52
CA LYS A 669 -40.29 21.88 23.13
C LYS A 669 -40.91 22.28 21.78
N VAL A 670 -40.78 21.39 20.74
CA VAL A 670 -41.31 21.67 19.40
C VAL A 670 -42.85 21.83 19.41
N ARG A 671 -43.51 21.15 20.31
CA ARG A 671 -44.97 21.29 20.49
C ARG A 671 -45.39 22.53 21.29
N GLY A 672 -44.44 23.34 21.76
CA GLY A 672 -44.66 24.60 22.46
C GLY A 672 -44.93 24.45 23.97
N ASP A 673 -44.84 23.26 24.55
CA ASP A 673 -45.01 23.06 26.00
C ASP A 673 -43.64 23.24 26.70
N TYR A 674 -43.16 24.45 26.71
CA TYR A 674 -41.85 24.80 27.26
C TYR A 674 -41.68 24.45 28.77
N PRO A 675 -42.71 24.63 29.63
CA PRO A 675 -42.58 24.24 31.04
C PRO A 675 -42.27 22.74 31.24
N ARG A 676 -42.96 21.89 30.48
CA ARG A 676 -42.73 20.43 30.53
C ARG A 676 -41.37 20.06 29.93
N ALA A 677 -40.99 20.66 28.81
CA ALA A 677 -39.69 20.47 28.19
C ALA A 677 -38.56 20.81 29.16
N LEU A 678 -38.66 21.95 29.86
CA LEU A 678 -37.66 22.39 30.82
C LEU A 678 -37.59 21.47 32.05
N SER A 679 -38.77 21.00 32.55
CA SER A 679 -38.82 20.02 33.64
C SER A 679 -38.13 18.70 33.28
N ALA A 680 -38.43 18.12 32.11
CA ALA A 680 -37.80 16.90 31.63
C ALA A 680 -36.29 17.05 31.45
N SER A 681 -35.86 18.17 30.86
CA SER A 681 -34.42 18.44 30.64
C SER A 681 -33.67 18.66 31.97
N ARG A 682 -34.31 19.28 33.00
CA ARG A 682 -33.69 19.42 34.33
C ARG A 682 -33.58 18.06 35.03
N GLU A 683 -34.62 17.23 35.01
CA GLU A 683 -34.59 15.88 35.58
C GLU A 683 -33.46 15.05 34.91
N ALA A 684 -33.29 15.15 33.56
CA ALA A 684 -32.19 14.52 32.88
C ALA A 684 -30.82 15.04 33.35
N THR A 685 -30.68 16.38 33.52
CA THR A 685 -29.44 16.99 34.01
C THR A 685 -29.06 16.46 35.41
N GLU A 686 -30.03 16.39 36.31
CA GLU A 686 -29.82 15.90 37.66
C GLU A 686 -29.35 14.45 37.67
N ILE A 687 -29.99 13.59 36.87
CA ILE A 687 -29.59 12.18 36.75
C ILE A 687 -28.16 12.06 36.15
N PHE A 688 -27.82 12.79 35.10
CA PHE A 688 -26.48 12.77 34.53
C PHE A 688 -25.42 13.25 35.53
N GLN A 689 -25.75 14.24 36.36
CA GLN A 689 -24.86 14.71 37.45
C GLN A 689 -24.68 13.64 38.54
N GLU A 690 -25.76 12.96 38.97
CA GLU A 690 -25.67 11.81 39.90
C GLU A 690 -24.76 10.70 39.38
N LEU A 691 -24.83 10.43 38.07
CA LEU A 691 -23.99 9.43 37.39
C LEU A 691 -22.59 9.92 37.10
N SER A 692 -22.23 11.17 37.40
CA SER A 692 -20.99 11.82 37.05
C SER A 692 -20.74 11.88 35.51
N ASP A 693 -21.80 11.77 34.70
CA ASP A 693 -21.76 11.95 33.28
C ASP A 693 -21.77 13.45 32.91
N ARG A 694 -20.59 14.07 32.94
CA ARG A 694 -20.42 15.51 32.67
C ARG A 694 -20.86 15.87 31.26
N SER A 695 -20.59 14.98 30.27
CA SER A 695 -21.02 15.22 28.89
C SER A 695 -22.53 15.17 28.74
N GLY A 696 -23.21 14.18 29.32
CA GLY A 696 -24.67 14.10 29.34
C GLY A 696 -25.33 15.32 29.99
N ALA A 697 -24.78 15.79 31.13
CA ALA A 697 -25.25 16.98 31.80
C ALA A 697 -25.09 18.23 30.92
N ALA A 698 -23.95 18.37 30.21
CA ALA A 698 -23.69 19.46 29.30
C ALA A 698 -24.64 19.46 28.08
N TRP A 699 -24.97 18.27 27.55
CA TRP A 699 -26.00 18.12 26.50
C TRP A 699 -27.36 18.61 26.95
N SER A 700 -27.77 18.29 28.18
CA SER A 700 -29.06 18.77 28.73
C SER A 700 -29.04 20.27 29.02
N LEU A 701 -27.89 20.86 29.41
CA LEU A 701 -27.72 22.32 29.50
C LEU A 701 -27.84 22.98 28.12
N ASN A 702 -27.23 22.44 27.10
CA ASN A 702 -27.36 22.95 25.72
C ASN A 702 -28.82 22.94 25.26
N GLN A 703 -29.57 21.85 25.58
CA GLN A 703 -30.98 21.74 25.29
C GLN A 703 -31.84 22.76 26.08
N GLN A 704 -31.49 23.08 27.32
CA GLN A 704 -32.16 24.17 28.08
C GLN A 704 -31.92 25.52 27.37
N GLY A 705 -30.73 25.73 26.75
CA GLY A 705 -30.48 26.87 25.89
C GLY A 705 -31.40 26.90 24.65
N ASP A 706 -31.62 25.77 24.02
CA ASP A 706 -32.54 25.64 22.88
C ASP A 706 -34.00 25.97 23.29
N ILE A 707 -34.41 25.56 24.49
CA ILE A 707 -35.75 25.85 25.06
C ILE A 707 -35.87 27.34 25.33
N ALA A 708 -34.90 27.97 25.98
CA ALA A 708 -34.88 29.38 26.26
C ALA A 708 -34.93 30.25 24.97
N ARG A 709 -34.14 29.85 23.94
CA ARG A 709 -34.17 30.49 22.64
C ARG A 709 -35.53 30.38 21.95
N ALA A 710 -36.17 29.22 22.06
CA ALA A 710 -37.54 29.01 21.52
C ALA A 710 -38.60 29.85 22.25
N GLN A 711 -38.36 30.24 23.49
CA GLN A 711 -39.18 31.18 24.26
C GLN A 711 -38.87 32.65 23.95
N GLY A 712 -37.87 32.94 23.17
CA GLY A 712 -37.40 34.30 22.88
C GLY A 712 -36.46 34.88 23.94
N ASP A 713 -36.06 34.11 24.96
CA ASP A 713 -35.12 34.56 26.00
C ASP A 713 -33.69 34.29 25.54
N VAL A 714 -33.20 35.21 24.65
CA VAL A 714 -31.86 35.12 24.03
C VAL A 714 -30.76 35.22 25.10
N ALA A 715 -30.97 35.97 26.18
CA ALA A 715 -29.97 36.14 27.24
C ALA A 715 -29.82 34.87 28.08
N ALA A 716 -30.92 34.21 28.46
CA ALA A 716 -30.87 32.93 29.15
C ALA A 716 -30.28 31.85 28.24
N ALA A 717 -30.64 31.78 26.93
CA ALA A 717 -30.10 30.85 25.95
C ALA A 717 -28.57 30.96 25.85
N ARG A 718 -28.05 32.16 25.74
CA ARG A 718 -26.57 32.42 25.74
C ARG A 718 -25.90 31.82 26.99
N GLY A 719 -26.46 32.14 28.18
CA GLY A 719 -25.90 31.66 29.44
C GLY A 719 -25.90 30.15 29.55
N PHE A 720 -26.93 29.46 29.04
CA PHE A 720 -26.95 28.02 28.99
C PHE A 720 -25.92 27.43 28.03
N TYR A 721 -25.77 27.97 26.81
CA TYR A 721 -24.79 27.49 25.83
C TYR A 721 -23.36 27.72 26.31
N GLU A 722 -23.02 28.85 26.93
CA GLU A 722 -21.71 29.14 27.53
C GLU A 722 -21.37 28.15 28.67
N ARG A 723 -22.35 27.85 29.54
CA ARG A 723 -22.18 26.83 30.60
C ARG A 723 -22.00 25.44 30.00
N ALA A 724 -22.76 25.08 28.95
CA ALA A 724 -22.63 23.83 28.25
C ALA A 724 -21.25 23.72 27.63
N LEU A 725 -20.76 24.77 26.92
CA LEU A 725 -19.44 24.82 26.31
C LEU A 725 -18.32 24.62 27.34
N SER A 726 -18.40 25.29 28.51
CA SER A 726 -17.43 25.09 29.59
C SER A 726 -17.45 23.63 30.09
N ALA A 727 -18.63 23.08 30.31
CA ALA A 727 -18.78 21.70 30.81
C ALA A 727 -18.27 20.67 29.75
N PHE A 728 -18.50 20.88 28.47
CA PHE A 728 -17.95 20.01 27.41
C PHE A 728 -16.42 20.09 27.33
N ARG A 729 -15.84 21.29 27.45
CA ARG A 729 -14.39 21.47 27.48
C ARG A 729 -13.76 20.78 28.70
N GLU A 730 -14.38 20.89 29.88
CA GLU A 730 -13.96 20.20 31.11
C GLU A 730 -14.10 18.67 30.99
N ALA A 731 -15.15 18.20 30.31
CA ALA A 731 -15.38 16.76 30.05
C ALA A 731 -14.47 16.19 28.95
N GLY A 732 -13.70 17.04 28.24
CA GLY A 732 -12.93 16.62 27.08
C GLY A 732 -13.82 16.14 25.94
N ASP A 733 -14.99 16.74 25.75
CA ASP A 733 -15.92 16.42 24.66
C ASP A 733 -15.81 17.51 23.55
N PRO A 734 -14.94 17.29 22.55
CA PRO A 734 -14.76 18.27 21.47
C PRO A 734 -16.00 18.39 20.59
N TRP A 735 -16.79 17.29 20.44
CA TRP A 735 -17.98 17.31 19.62
C TRP A 735 -19.08 18.21 20.26
N GLY A 736 -19.32 18.05 21.55
CA GLY A 736 -20.24 18.90 22.30
C GLY A 736 -19.79 20.36 22.34
N SER A 737 -18.47 20.60 22.47
CA SER A 737 -17.89 21.94 22.40
C SER A 737 -18.18 22.61 21.06
N ALA A 738 -17.94 21.93 19.93
CA ALA A 738 -18.20 22.45 18.61
C ALA A 738 -19.70 22.68 18.34
N ARG A 739 -20.56 21.85 18.90
CA ARG A 739 -22.02 22.04 18.87
C ARG A 739 -22.44 23.33 19.57
N SER A 740 -22.02 23.53 20.82
CA SER A 740 -22.35 24.74 21.57
C SER A 740 -21.79 26.00 20.92
N LEU A 741 -20.59 25.94 20.32
CA LEU A 741 -20.02 27.04 19.54
C LEU A 741 -20.90 27.40 18.34
N THR A 742 -21.45 26.41 17.65
CA THR A 742 -22.37 26.64 16.52
C THR A 742 -23.66 27.31 16.99
N ASP A 743 -24.20 26.86 18.11
CA ASP A 743 -25.43 27.44 18.69
C ASP A 743 -25.18 28.87 19.20
N LEU A 744 -24.03 29.15 19.80
CA LEU A 744 -23.59 30.52 20.16
C LEU A 744 -23.42 31.41 18.94
N ALA A 745 -22.86 30.89 17.86
CA ALA A 745 -22.70 31.62 16.60
C ALA A 745 -24.05 32.07 16.02
N HIS A 746 -25.09 31.24 16.14
CA HIS A 746 -26.45 31.65 15.76
C HIS A 746 -26.98 32.81 16.62
N ILE A 747 -26.79 32.75 17.96
CA ILE A 747 -27.14 33.86 18.87
C ILE A 747 -26.41 35.14 18.50
N ASP A 748 -25.10 35.04 18.21
CA ASP A 748 -24.29 36.19 17.82
C ASP A 748 -24.72 36.79 16.47
N CYS A 749 -25.14 35.95 15.51
CA CYS A 749 -25.74 36.43 14.26
C CYS A 749 -27.03 37.20 14.50
N GLU A 750 -27.93 36.68 15.35
CA GLU A 750 -29.20 37.33 15.70
C GLU A 750 -29.01 38.68 16.40
N GLN A 751 -27.90 38.82 17.15
CA GLN A 751 -27.55 40.06 17.85
C GLN A 751 -26.68 41.03 17.03
N GLY A 752 -26.32 40.68 15.79
CA GLY A 752 -25.44 41.46 14.93
C GLY A 752 -23.95 41.41 15.31
N ASN A 753 -23.56 40.51 16.21
CA ASN A 753 -22.17 40.32 16.65
C ASN A 753 -21.38 39.48 15.66
N HIS A 754 -21.32 39.92 14.40
CA HIS A 754 -20.74 39.12 13.29
C HIS A 754 -19.29 38.64 13.52
N GLY A 755 -18.48 39.40 14.26
CA GLY A 755 -17.10 39.03 14.58
C GLY A 755 -17.01 37.84 15.53
N ALA A 756 -17.85 37.79 16.58
CA ALA A 756 -17.93 36.67 17.51
C ALA A 756 -18.53 35.42 16.82
N ALA A 757 -19.59 35.60 16.03
CA ALA A 757 -20.18 34.52 15.22
C ALA A 757 -19.16 33.87 14.27
N HIS A 758 -18.35 34.68 13.59
CA HIS A 758 -17.29 34.17 12.71
C HIS A 758 -16.23 33.35 13.46
N SER A 759 -15.81 33.83 14.64
CA SER A 759 -14.85 33.14 15.48
C SER A 759 -15.38 31.79 15.97
N ALA A 760 -16.64 31.76 16.40
CA ALA A 760 -17.31 30.56 16.91
C ALA A 760 -17.53 29.52 15.77
N CYS A 761 -18.00 29.94 14.60
CA CYS A 761 -18.14 29.07 13.44
C CYS A 761 -16.78 28.48 12.99
N ARG A 762 -15.72 29.29 12.99
CA ARG A 762 -14.37 28.85 12.63
C ARG A 762 -13.87 27.79 13.61
N GLU A 763 -13.92 28.06 14.93
CA GLU A 763 -13.49 27.10 15.96
C GLU A 763 -14.29 25.80 15.87
N ALA A 764 -15.62 25.87 15.70
CA ALA A 764 -16.46 24.70 15.51
C ALA A 764 -16.05 23.87 14.27
N LEU A 765 -15.80 24.53 13.16
CA LEU A 765 -15.41 23.87 11.92
C LEU A 765 -14.01 23.23 12.05
N GLU A 766 -13.06 23.89 12.67
CA GLU A 766 -11.70 23.36 12.95
C GLU A 766 -11.79 22.10 13.84
N ILE A 767 -12.62 22.10 14.88
CA ILE A 767 -12.85 20.96 15.75
C ILE A 767 -13.48 19.79 14.96
N PHE A 768 -14.58 20.04 14.24
CA PHE A 768 -15.24 18.98 13.46
C PHE A 768 -14.33 18.41 12.36
N ALA A 769 -13.50 19.25 11.72
CA ALA A 769 -12.52 18.82 10.74
C ALA A 769 -11.44 17.93 11.39
N GLY A 770 -10.92 18.31 12.56
CA GLY A 770 -9.96 17.51 13.33
C GLY A 770 -10.51 16.16 13.78
N LEU A 771 -11.82 16.09 14.02
CA LEU A 771 -12.52 14.82 14.35
C LEU A 771 -12.89 13.98 13.12
N GLY A 772 -12.72 14.50 11.91
CA GLY A 772 -13.21 13.87 10.69
C GLY A 772 -14.75 13.79 10.61
N ASN A 773 -15.47 14.55 11.44
CA ASN A 773 -16.93 14.48 11.55
C ASN A 773 -17.60 15.36 10.47
N ARG A 774 -17.96 14.76 9.35
CA ARG A 774 -18.54 15.44 8.18
C ARG A 774 -19.93 16.01 8.47
N ARG A 775 -20.74 15.32 9.31
CA ARG A 775 -22.06 15.81 9.74
C ARG A 775 -21.93 17.11 10.54
N GLY A 776 -20.98 17.16 11.46
CA GLY A 776 -20.66 18.37 12.22
C GLY A 776 -20.11 19.49 11.34
N MET A 777 -19.23 19.17 10.39
CA MET A 777 -18.74 20.14 9.42
C MET A 777 -19.86 20.74 8.57
N ALA A 778 -20.80 19.90 8.07
CA ALA A 778 -21.97 20.39 7.34
C ALA A 778 -22.77 21.40 8.19
N ARG A 779 -23.02 21.07 9.48
CA ARG A 779 -23.73 21.99 10.40
C ARG A 779 -22.97 23.31 10.62
N ALA A 780 -21.66 23.27 10.79
CA ALA A 780 -20.86 24.49 10.96
C ALA A 780 -20.85 25.37 9.67
N LEU A 781 -20.87 24.71 8.49
CA LEU A 781 -20.99 25.39 7.20
C LEU A 781 -22.38 26.01 7.00
N GLU A 782 -23.45 25.35 7.47
CA GLU A 782 -24.80 25.91 7.51
C GLU A 782 -24.83 27.15 8.42
N GLY A 783 -24.22 27.10 9.60
CA GLY A 783 -24.04 28.27 10.48
C GLY A 783 -23.23 29.39 9.82
N SER A 784 -22.19 29.06 9.09
CA SER A 784 -21.43 30.06 8.32
C SER A 784 -22.21 30.63 7.14
N ALA A 785 -23.13 29.88 6.54
CA ALA A 785 -24.08 30.39 5.54
C ALA A 785 -25.06 31.38 6.14
N CYS A 786 -25.59 31.11 7.34
CA CYS A 786 -26.40 32.05 8.11
C CYS A 786 -25.66 33.36 8.36
N LEU A 787 -24.41 33.28 8.79
CA LEU A 787 -23.57 34.46 9.02
C LEU A 787 -23.34 35.25 7.74
N ALA A 788 -23.03 34.58 6.64
CA ALA A 788 -22.83 35.26 5.34
C ALA A 788 -24.08 36.00 4.89
N LEU A 789 -25.27 35.43 5.13
CA LEU A 789 -26.55 36.07 4.84
C LEU A 789 -26.78 37.30 5.71
N ALA A 790 -26.53 37.22 7.03
CA ALA A 790 -26.64 38.33 7.97
C ALA A 790 -25.67 39.47 7.60
N GLN A 791 -24.57 39.19 6.93
CA GLN A 791 -23.62 40.16 6.40
C GLN A 791 -23.99 40.70 5.00
N GLY A 792 -25.14 40.30 4.44
CA GLY A 792 -25.57 40.70 3.10
C GLY A 792 -24.85 40.02 1.93
N ASN A 793 -24.05 38.98 2.20
CA ASN A 793 -23.32 38.23 1.17
C ASN A 793 -24.09 36.97 0.71
N ALA A 794 -25.08 37.21 -0.15
CA ALA A 794 -25.98 36.16 -0.67
C ALA A 794 -25.23 35.06 -1.46
N GLU A 795 -24.22 35.41 -2.26
CA GLU A 795 -23.45 34.47 -3.05
C GLU A 795 -22.66 33.49 -2.13
N ARG A 796 -21.99 34.04 -1.12
CA ARG A 796 -21.26 33.24 -0.14
C ARG A 796 -22.17 32.31 0.65
N ALA A 797 -23.37 32.81 1.04
CA ALA A 797 -24.35 32.02 1.75
C ALA A 797 -24.80 30.79 0.95
N LEU A 798 -25.16 30.96 -0.34
CA LEU A 798 -25.56 29.87 -1.20
C LEU A 798 -24.41 28.86 -1.47
N LYS A 799 -23.17 29.34 -1.66
CA LYS A 799 -22.01 28.44 -1.84
C LYS A 799 -21.78 27.56 -0.62
N LEU A 800 -21.77 28.13 0.59
CA LEU A 800 -21.57 27.39 1.83
C LEU A 800 -22.71 26.38 2.11
N ALA A 801 -23.95 26.79 1.87
CA ALA A 801 -25.10 25.91 2.01
C ALA A 801 -25.05 24.74 1.00
N ALA A 802 -24.65 25.00 -0.25
CA ALA A 802 -24.47 23.97 -1.27
C ALA A 802 -23.41 22.94 -0.90
N VAL A 803 -22.25 23.39 -0.35
CA VAL A 803 -21.23 22.47 0.19
C VAL A 803 -21.80 21.61 1.30
N ALA A 804 -22.50 22.21 2.27
CA ALA A 804 -23.11 21.49 3.38
C ALA A 804 -24.10 20.44 2.88
N ALA A 805 -24.98 20.79 1.92
CA ALA A 805 -25.91 19.86 1.31
C ALA A 805 -25.21 18.70 0.60
N GLN A 806 -24.16 18.97 -0.18
CA GLN A 806 -23.36 17.95 -0.85
C GLN A 806 -22.64 17.03 0.15
N LEU A 807 -22.13 17.60 1.24
CA LEU A 807 -21.47 16.84 2.28
C LEU A 807 -22.45 15.87 2.96
N ARG A 808 -23.69 16.32 3.28
CA ARG A 808 -24.75 15.46 3.84
C ARG A 808 -25.16 14.35 2.89
N LEU A 809 -25.25 14.64 1.58
CA LEU A 809 -25.50 13.60 0.57
C LEU A 809 -24.41 12.56 0.53
N SER A 810 -23.14 12.97 0.62
CA SER A 810 -22.00 12.06 0.55
C SER A 810 -21.95 11.06 1.72
N ILE A 811 -22.53 11.41 2.85
CA ILE A 811 -22.58 10.57 4.07
C ILE A 811 -23.97 9.93 4.29
N SER A 812 -24.91 10.12 3.36
CA SER A 812 -26.30 9.62 3.48
C SER A 812 -26.98 10.05 4.77
N ALA A 813 -26.75 11.28 5.24
CA ALA A 813 -27.32 11.86 6.46
C ALA A 813 -28.00 13.21 6.17
N PRO A 814 -29.18 13.21 5.54
CA PRO A 814 -29.92 14.44 5.22
C PRO A 814 -30.35 15.17 6.50
N LEU A 815 -30.70 16.46 6.34
CA LEU A 815 -31.38 17.18 7.41
C LEU A 815 -32.77 16.60 7.66
N HIS A 816 -33.24 16.68 8.92
CA HIS A 816 -34.63 16.40 9.22
C HIS A 816 -35.55 17.38 8.51
N GLN A 817 -36.76 16.96 8.18
CA GLN A 817 -37.67 17.75 7.39
C GLN A 817 -37.88 19.16 7.95
N ALA A 818 -38.01 19.31 9.27
CA ALA A 818 -38.17 20.61 9.93
C ALA A 818 -36.91 21.48 9.87
N GLU A 819 -35.72 20.91 9.98
CA GLU A 819 -34.46 21.64 9.84
C GLU A 819 -34.20 22.07 8.38
N GLN A 820 -34.47 21.18 7.43
CA GLN A 820 -34.40 21.50 6.02
C GLN A 820 -35.32 22.67 5.65
N PHE A 821 -36.58 22.62 6.11
CA PHE A 821 -37.53 23.73 5.88
C PHE A 821 -37.02 25.06 6.46
N LYS A 822 -36.44 25.05 7.68
CA LYS A 822 -35.87 26.26 8.29
C LYS A 822 -34.70 26.79 7.48
N LEU A 823 -33.79 25.91 7.03
CA LEU A 823 -32.66 26.30 6.19
C LEU A 823 -33.12 26.89 4.85
N ASP A 824 -34.10 26.28 4.21
CA ASP A 824 -34.67 26.74 2.95
C ASP A 824 -35.30 28.11 3.12
N GLN A 825 -36.10 28.32 4.16
CA GLN A 825 -36.70 29.65 4.48
C GLN A 825 -35.64 30.72 4.72
N MET A 826 -34.58 30.35 5.43
CA MET A 826 -33.48 31.27 5.71
C MET A 826 -32.71 31.67 4.43
N LEU A 827 -32.50 30.72 3.49
CA LEU A 827 -31.77 31.00 2.24
C LEU A 827 -32.62 31.69 1.16
N LEU A 828 -33.95 31.76 1.34
CA LEU A 828 -34.89 32.38 0.37
C LEU A 828 -34.47 33.80 -0.03
N PRO A 829 -34.10 34.73 0.89
CA PRO A 829 -33.64 36.06 0.54
C PRO A 829 -32.39 36.09 -0.33
N ALA A 830 -31.46 35.13 -0.14
CA ALA A 830 -30.27 35.03 -0.97
C ALA A 830 -30.63 34.60 -2.41
N TRP A 831 -31.55 33.67 -2.57
CA TRP A 831 -32.07 33.27 -3.89
C TRP A 831 -32.78 34.41 -4.60
N GLU A 832 -33.57 35.20 -3.87
CA GLU A 832 -34.29 36.35 -4.42
C GLU A 832 -33.34 37.47 -4.84
N SER A 833 -32.32 37.76 -4.04
CA SER A 833 -31.37 38.87 -4.31
C SER A 833 -30.46 38.62 -5.50
N LEU A 834 -30.03 37.36 -5.73
CA LEU A 834 -29.13 36.98 -6.83
C LEU A 834 -29.88 36.65 -8.13
N GLY A 835 -31.19 36.35 -8.03
CA GLY A 835 -31.97 35.85 -9.15
C GLY A 835 -31.62 34.44 -9.61
N GLY A 836 -32.46 33.86 -10.46
CA GLY A 836 -32.41 32.43 -10.76
C GLY A 836 -31.14 31.92 -11.43
N THR A 837 -30.44 32.77 -12.23
CA THR A 837 -29.25 32.35 -12.96
C THR A 837 -27.98 32.41 -12.10
N GLU A 838 -27.78 33.55 -11.39
CA GLU A 838 -26.60 33.72 -10.54
C GLU A 838 -26.69 32.88 -9.27
N GLY A 839 -27.86 32.73 -8.67
CA GLY A 839 -28.08 31.85 -7.56
C GLY A 839 -27.75 30.36 -7.90
N LYS A 840 -28.21 29.87 -9.07
CA LYS A 840 -27.86 28.53 -9.56
C LYS A 840 -26.36 28.37 -9.80
N ARG A 841 -25.70 29.39 -10.34
CA ARG A 841 -24.24 29.36 -10.52
C ARG A 841 -23.52 29.26 -9.18
N ALA A 842 -23.86 30.11 -8.21
CA ALA A 842 -23.29 30.10 -6.87
C ALA A 842 -23.49 28.72 -6.20
N TRP A 843 -24.69 28.14 -6.31
CA TRP A 843 -24.97 26.82 -5.79
C TRP A 843 -24.12 25.72 -6.46
N ALA A 844 -24.00 25.74 -7.79
CA ALA A 844 -23.19 24.78 -8.54
C ALA A 844 -21.70 24.87 -8.21
N GLU A 845 -21.17 26.11 -8.08
CA GLU A 845 -19.78 26.35 -7.65
C GLU A 845 -19.54 25.80 -6.24
N GLY A 846 -20.46 26.04 -5.30
CA GLY A 846 -20.40 25.46 -3.96
C GLY A 846 -20.40 23.94 -3.97
N SER A 847 -21.34 23.32 -4.71
CA SER A 847 -21.44 21.86 -4.82
C SER A 847 -20.21 21.21 -5.46
N GLY A 848 -19.44 21.96 -6.25
CA GLY A 848 -18.18 21.48 -6.88
C GLY A 848 -16.94 21.65 -6.02
N MET A 849 -17.01 22.28 -4.85
CA MET A 849 -15.84 22.48 -3.97
C MET A 849 -15.46 21.18 -3.29
N SER A 850 -14.13 20.92 -3.19
CA SER A 850 -13.65 19.89 -2.28
C SER A 850 -13.86 20.33 -0.82
N LEU A 851 -13.89 19.37 0.10
CA LEU A 851 -14.03 19.67 1.53
C LEU A 851 -12.95 20.64 2.04
N GLU A 852 -11.71 20.44 1.63
CA GLU A 852 -10.58 21.32 1.98
C GLU A 852 -10.78 22.76 1.45
N GLN A 853 -11.23 22.87 0.20
CA GLN A 853 -11.56 24.18 -0.40
C GLN A 853 -12.70 24.86 0.34
N ALA A 854 -13.73 24.11 0.73
CA ALA A 854 -14.88 24.63 1.46
C ALA A 854 -14.50 25.15 2.87
N VAL A 855 -13.69 24.36 3.60
CA VAL A 855 -13.15 24.77 4.90
C VAL A 855 -12.33 26.06 4.75
N GLN A 856 -11.38 26.10 3.83
CA GLN A 856 -10.58 27.30 3.55
C GLN A 856 -11.44 28.50 3.13
N TYR A 857 -12.48 28.26 2.31
CA TYR A 857 -13.40 29.29 1.89
C TYR A 857 -14.21 29.86 3.06
N SER A 858 -14.69 28.99 3.96
CA SER A 858 -15.41 29.40 5.17
C SER A 858 -14.52 30.18 6.16
N LEU A 859 -13.24 29.86 6.27
CA LEU A 859 -12.28 30.49 7.16
C LEU A 859 -11.81 31.88 6.68
N LYS A 860 -11.91 32.20 5.38
CA LYS A 860 -11.56 33.52 4.86
C LYS A 860 -12.54 34.58 5.40
N LYS A 861 -11.98 35.67 5.96
CA LYS A 861 -12.82 36.84 6.30
C LYS A 861 -13.51 37.33 5.03
N PRO A 862 -14.82 37.64 5.10
CA PRO A 862 -15.52 38.23 3.97
C PRO A 862 -14.85 39.55 3.60
N GLU A 863 -14.60 39.76 2.32
CA GLU A 863 -14.26 41.09 1.82
C GLU A 863 -15.45 42.03 2.08
N PRO A 864 -15.21 43.24 2.56
CA PRO A 864 -16.31 44.20 2.78
C PRO A 864 -17.07 44.37 1.45
N ALA A 865 -18.39 44.27 1.52
CA ALA A 865 -19.24 44.51 0.37
C ALA A 865 -18.84 45.85 -0.25
N ILE A 866 -18.43 45.85 -1.51
CA ILE A 866 -18.20 47.11 -2.26
C ILE A 866 -19.55 47.80 -2.32
N SER A 867 -19.70 48.82 -1.50
CA SER A 867 -20.87 49.71 -1.55
C SER A 867 -20.86 50.40 -2.91
N GLY A 868 -21.65 49.86 -3.85
CA GLY A 868 -21.98 50.46 -5.11
C GLY A 868 -23.23 51.31 -4.98
#